data_1535e682ed40b506f3b747f10f06802a
#
_entry.id   1535e682ed40b506f3b747f10f06802a
#
_cell.length_a   1.000
_cell.length_b   1.000
_cell.length_c   1.000
_cell.angle_alpha   90.00
_cell.angle_beta   90.00
_cell.angle_gamma   90.00
#
_symmetry.space_group_name_H-M   'P 1'
#
loop_
_entity.id
_entity.type
_entity.pdbx_description
1 polymer ?
#
loop_
_entity_poly.entity_id
_entity_poly.type
_entity_poly.pdbx_seq_one_letter_code
_entity_poly.pdbx_strand_id
1 'polypeptide(L)'
;MPDSQAPSPSHVSHYRILEKLGSGGMGIVYKAEDTQLHRFVALKFLPAELANDSIAVERLRREARAASALSHAHICTIYEIGEHEGQPFIAMEFLEGLTLKERIRAKPIPLDDILEIAVEIADALDAAHARGVIHRDIKPANIFLTYFRSGPAGASPETRRAGVKILDFGLAKLTPTVARAGQTQTAASFLTASVDGPISTTGALVGTISYMSPEQVRGQELDARSDLFSFGAVLYEMVALRTPFPAESTGLIIDAILNREPVPLAHLSPNAPPKLQEIVQKALEKDRDLRYQSAAEMRADLKRLKRDSESGRHSGSASRAVAAVTRAQAPASKRLYYGITAAVVVVLGVLLAFGLLFLRRPPSLKPAPSNQWEQLTFFTDSAVYPAISPDGRMLAFIRGDDSFLTPGQLYIQMLPNGQPVQLTHDARSKLSPVFSPDGSRIAYGVALPWETWEVAVLGGEPRQILPNSSSLTWIDDGRNILFSELRLGVHMVVVTANEARGNARDVYAPAGARSMAHHSYLSPDGRRVLIVEMDNRGDLISCRVVPFTGASGPPQIVGPPDGSCTNGAWSKDGQYVYVSVVVKGASHIWRQRFPAGQPEQVTSGPTTEEGIAMAPDGQSFITSVGATDTTVWIHDSSGEHQMSSEGQSDAASFSNDGKLLYYMGISGRSTDWELYVRDLVTGKSERMVPGYAVDSYSVSHDGKLVAFSQIDANNHSAIWVGPTSRLLSPVQIASSASDDHPSFLPDGDILFRSIENGTGYIYRMKPDGSNRRKVVPSSIFDLHSVSPDGRWAIASEPSIEAVSIGAFAFAFPVAGGEPVILCRTYCEPLWDAGGHSLFVFMPDLNGQEDSQRTFVLPLDSASGLPRLPKGGLRSIEDLKAARAIAVPRHVSSALSTSNYAYVQRTTRRNLYRIPID
;
A
#
# COMPACT_ATOMS: atom_id res chain seq x y z
N MET A 1 -40.21 28.90 32.84
CA MET A 1 -39.10 29.79 32.51
C MET A 1 -38.67 29.48 31.09
N PRO A 2 -38.60 30.44 30.17
CA PRO A 2 -38.37 30.16 28.77
C PRO A 2 -36.91 29.76 28.51
N ASP A 3 -36.72 28.84 27.59
CA ASP A 3 -35.43 28.32 27.04
C ASP A 3 -34.50 29.48 26.67
N SER A 4 -33.32 29.50 27.25
CA SER A 4 -32.23 30.40 26.80
C SER A 4 -31.66 29.82 25.49
N GLN A 5 -32.21 30.22 24.35
CA GLN A 5 -31.57 30.05 23.05
C GLN A 5 -30.34 30.96 23.01
N ALA A 6 -29.15 30.36 22.96
CA ALA A 6 -27.95 31.06 22.57
C ALA A 6 -28.16 31.62 21.14
N PRO A 7 -27.78 32.88 20.85
CA PRO A 7 -27.95 33.49 19.55
C PRO A 7 -27.17 32.69 18.51
N SER A 8 -27.85 32.27 17.45
CA SER A 8 -27.19 31.61 16.31
C SER A 8 -26.17 32.59 15.71
N PRO A 9 -24.90 32.19 15.48
CA PRO A 9 -23.92 33.07 14.86
C PRO A 9 -24.40 33.47 13.47
N SER A 10 -24.33 34.77 13.15
CA SER A 10 -24.72 35.24 11.81
C SER A 10 -23.75 34.85 10.71
N HIS A 11 -22.49 34.63 11.07
CA HIS A 11 -21.40 34.20 10.19
C HIS A 11 -20.47 33.20 10.88
N VAL A 12 -19.95 32.26 10.13
CA VAL A 12 -18.98 31.24 10.56
C VAL A 12 -17.90 31.19 9.51
N SER A 13 -16.70 31.71 9.79
CA SER A 13 -15.67 31.88 8.75
C SER A 13 -16.25 32.69 7.56
N HIS A 14 -16.19 32.15 6.37
CA HIS A 14 -16.75 32.74 5.14
C HIS A 14 -18.18 32.24 4.84
N TYR A 15 -18.82 31.52 5.76
CA TYR A 15 -20.19 31.04 5.60
C TYR A 15 -21.18 31.95 6.30
N ARG A 16 -22.19 32.38 5.58
CA ARG A 16 -23.32 33.15 6.12
C ARG A 16 -24.46 32.21 6.49
N ILE A 17 -24.80 32.10 7.76
CA ILE A 17 -25.88 31.23 8.25
C ILE A 17 -27.23 31.79 7.77
N LEU A 18 -28.05 30.89 7.19
CA LEU A 18 -29.38 31.26 6.67
C LEU A 18 -30.50 30.74 7.57
N GLU A 19 -30.48 29.43 7.87
CA GLU A 19 -31.52 28.78 8.68
C GLU A 19 -30.98 27.51 9.35
N LYS A 20 -31.62 27.13 10.46
CA LYS A 20 -31.33 25.86 11.15
C LYS A 20 -32.10 24.73 10.48
N LEU A 21 -31.39 23.72 9.98
CA LEU A 21 -31.99 22.56 9.33
C LEU A 21 -32.37 21.44 10.32
N GLY A 22 -31.62 21.31 11.42
CA GLY A 22 -31.92 20.29 12.41
C GLY A 22 -30.96 20.30 13.59
N SER A 23 -31.35 19.58 14.65
CA SER A 23 -30.51 19.34 15.82
C SER A 23 -30.75 17.95 16.36
N GLY A 24 -29.69 17.30 16.86
CA GLY A 24 -29.76 15.95 17.39
C GLY A 24 -28.51 15.60 18.20
N GLY A 25 -28.41 14.39 18.67
CA GLY A 25 -27.28 13.91 19.49
C GLY A 25 -25.90 14.00 18.82
N MET A 26 -25.84 14.27 17.51
CA MET A 26 -24.59 14.46 16.74
C MET A 26 -24.33 15.94 16.38
N GLY A 27 -25.02 16.89 17.02
CA GLY A 27 -24.82 18.31 16.81
C GLY A 27 -25.97 19.05 16.12
N ILE A 28 -25.70 20.27 15.67
CA ILE A 28 -26.67 21.17 15.04
C ILE A 28 -26.25 21.37 13.59
N VAL A 29 -27.20 21.28 12.66
CA VAL A 29 -26.98 21.48 11.22
C VAL A 29 -27.68 22.76 10.77
N TYR A 30 -26.94 23.61 10.08
CA TYR A 30 -27.44 24.87 9.51
C TYR A 30 -27.32 24.86 7.98
N LYS A 31 -28.26 25.51 7.30
CA LYS A 31 -28.07 25.93 5.91
C LYS A 31 -27.28 27.22 5.92
N ALA A 32 -26.27 27.32 5.13
CA ALA A 32 -25.43 28.48 4.97
C ALA A 32 -25.12 28.77 3.51
N GLU A 33 -24.73 29.99 3.23
CA GLU A 33 -24.18 30.40 1.96
C GLU A 33 -22.67 30.55 2.08
N ASP A 34 -21.92 29.82 1.27
CA ASP A 34 -20.51 30.04 1.03
C ASP A 34 -20.36 31.35 0.24
N THR A 35 -19.91 32.43 0.93
CA THR A 35 -19.81 33.77 0.34
C THR A 35 -18.65 33.92 -0.64
N GLN A 36 -17.70 32.99 -0.67
CA GLN A 36 -16.61 32.99 -1.63
C GLN A 36 -16.97 32.27 -2.93
N LEU A 37 -17.70 31.16 -2.85
CA LEU A 37 -18.06 30.33 -3.99
C LEU A 37 -19.54 30.50 -4.42
N HIS A 38 -20.31 31.34 -3.72
CA HIS A 38 -21.73 31.66 -3.99
C HIS A 38 -22.59 30.39 -4.16
N ARG A 39 -22.47 29.46 -3.22
CA ARG A 39 -23.25 28.19 -3.21
C ARG A 39 -23.83 27.95 -1.81
N PHE A 40 -24.94 27.21 -1.75
CA PHE A 40 -25.47 26.73 -0.48
C PHE A 40 -24.72 25.50 0.02
N VAL A 41 -24.47 25.46 1.33
CA VAL A 41 -23.82 24.38 2.05
C VAL A 41 -24.61 24.02 3.30
N ALA A 42 -24.45 22.79 3.78
CA ALA A 42 -24.88 22.39 5.11
C ALA A 42 -23.69 22.47 6.06
N LEU A 43 -23.82 23.26 7.15
CA LEU A 43 -22.80 23.36 8.21
C LEU A 43 -23.26 22.54 9.40
N LYS A 44 -22.52 21.47 9.72
CA LYS A 44 -22.78 20.62 10.88
C LYS A 44 -21.80 20.94 11.99
N PHE A 45 -22.30 21.53 13.10
CA PHE A 45 -21.52 21.78 14.30
C PHE A 45 -21.56 20.56 15.21
N LEU A 46 -20.41 20.20 15.74
CA LEU A 46 -20.30 19.10 16.68
C LEU A 46 -20.67 19.51 18.10
N PRO A 47 -21.12 18.58 18.95
CA PRO A 47 -21.42 18.88 20.34
C PRO A 47 -20.23 19.49 21.09
N ALA A 48 -20.48 20.43 21.99
CA ALA A 48 -19.45 21.15 22.73
C ALA A 48 -18.59 20.21 23.63
N GLU A 49 -19.15 19.10 24.07
CA GLU A 49 -18.44 18.09 24.86
C GLU A 49 -17.29 17.43 24.06
N LEU A 50 -17.43 17.33 22.75
CA LEU A 50 -16.39 16.79 21.85
C LEU A 50 -15.31 17.83 21.52
N ALA A 51 -15.62 19.11 21.59
CA ALA A 51 -14.66 20.18 21.32
C ALA A 51 -13.53 20.23 22.36
N ASN A 52 -13.76 19.71 23.56
CA ASN A 52 -12.78 19.70 24.66
C ASN A 52 -11.88 18.46 24.68
N ASP A 53 -12.11 17.47 23.80
CA ASP A 53 -11.26 16.28 23.65
C ASP A 53 -10.42 16.39 22.38
N SER A 54 -9.16 16.81 22.53
CA SER A 54 -8.22 16.97 21.41
C SER A 54 -8.01 15.69 20.61
N ILE A 55 -8.03 14.51 21.26
CA ILE A 55 -7.86 13.22 20.61
C ILE A 55 -9.09 12.88 19.76
N ALA A 56 -10.29 13.17 20.28
CA ALA A 56 -11.55 12.97 19.54
C ALA A 56 -11.64 13.91 18.33
N VAL A 57 -11.25 15.17 18.48
CA VAL A 57 -11.21 16.16 17.38
C VAL A 57 -10.20 15.76 16.30
N GLU A 58 -9.02 15.30 16.66
CA GLU A 58 -8.01 14.86 15.69
C GLU A 58 -8.45 13.59 14.94
N ARG A 59 -9.05 12.63 15.63
CA ARG A 59 -9.65 11.45 15.02
C ARG A 59 -10.75 11.83 14.04
N LEU A 60 -11.65 12.76 14.43
CA LEU A 60 -12.67 13.29 13.56
C LEU A 60 -12.09 13.92 12.30
N ARG A 61 -11.08 14.77 12.44
CA ARG A 61 -10.39 15.39 11.31
C ARG A 61 -9.81 14.34 10.35
N ARG A 62 -9.26 13.26 10.88
CA ARG A 62 -8.71 12.16 10.07
C ARG A 62 -9.81 11.39 9.34
N GLU A 63 -10.90 11.03 10.04
CA GLU A 63 -12.02 10.29 9.46
C GLU A 63 -12.78 11.11 8.42
N ALA A 64 -12.99 12.39 8.71
CA ALA A 64 -13.63 13.29 7.77
C ALA A 64 -12.74 13.63 6.55
N ARG A 65 -11.41 13.64 6.68
CA ARG A 65 -10.48 13.70 5.54
C ARG A 65 -10.57 12.45 4.66
N ALA A 66 -10.67 11.27 5.25
CA ALA A 66 -10.87 10.05 4.48
C ALA A 66 -12.20 10.08 3.71
N ALA A 67 -13.26 10.58 4.35
CA ALA A 67 -14.58 10.74 3.73
C ALA A 67 -14.59 11.86 2.65
N SER A 68 -13.84 12.94 2.82
CA SER A 68 -13.76 14.03 1.82
C SER A 68 -13.07 13.60 0.51
N ALA A 69 -12.26 12.54 0.56
CA ALA A 69 -11.67 11.94 -0.64
C ALA A 69 -12.68 11.13 -1.47
N LEU A 70 -13.89 10.86 -0.94
CA LEU A 70 -14.95 10.14 -1.65
C LEU A 70 -15.74 11.10 -2.55
N SER A 71 -15.42 11.15 -3.83
CA SER A 71 -16.24 11.83 -4.84
C SER A 71 -17.09 10.79 -5.56
N HIS A 72 -18.41 10.76 -5.29
CA HIS A 72 -19.33 9.80 -5.86
C HIS A 72 -20.75 10.38 -5.93
N ALA A 73 -21.50 10.02 -6.98
CA ALA A 73 -22.86 10.54 -7.19
C ALA A 73 -23.82 10.29 -6.01
N HIS A 74 -23.64 9.16 -5.31
CA HIS A 74 -24.50 8.72 -4.20
C HIS A 74 -23.85 8.88 -2.82
N ILE A 75 -22.80 9.70 -2.68
CA ILE A 75 -22.17 10.05 -1.39
C ILE A 75 -22.25 11.58 -1.22
N CYS A 76 -22.60 12.04 -0.03
CA CYS A 76 -22.61 13.48 0.30
C CYS A 76 -21.16 13.99 0.31
N THR A 77 -20.91 15.06 -0.44
CA THR A 77 -19.55 15.64 -0.55
C THR A 77 -19.25 16.50 0.67
N ILE A 78 -18.12 16.25 1.32
CA ILE A 78 -17.56 17.11 2.36
C ILE A 78 -16.66 18.14 1.67
N TYR A 79 -16.90 19.42 1.93
CA TYR A 79 -16.13 20.51 1.34
C TYR A 79 -15.00 21.02 2.24
N GLU A 80 -15.28 21.12 3.54
CA GLU A 80 -14.32 21.68 4.49
C GLU A 80 -14.56 21.14 5.90
N ILE A 81 -13.49 21.10 6.69
CA ILE A 81 -13.54 20.86 8.13
C ILE A 81 -12.87 22.06 8.77
N GLY A 82 -13.63 22.86 9.48
CA GLY A 82 -13.20 24.10 10.13
C GLY A 82 -13.45 24.11 11.61
N GLU A 83 -13.05 25.21 12.23
CA GLU A 83 -13.31 25.53 13.63
C GLU A 83 -13.75 26.96 13.74
N HIS A 84 -14.76 27.23 14.57
CA HIS A 84 -15.25 28.55 14.85
C HIS A 84 -15.51 28.72 16.36
N GLU A 85 -14.84 29.68 16.98
CA GLU A 85 -14.90 29.94 18.43
C GLU A 85 -14.61 28.68 19.28
N GLY A 86 -13.65 27.86 18.86
CA GLY A 86 -13.30 26.63 19.56
C GLY A 86 -14.25 25.45 19.28
N GLN A 87 -15.28 25.62 18.44
CA GLN A 87 -16.23 24.58 18.11
C GLN A 87 -15.97 24.05 16.68
N PRO A 88 -15.65 22.77 16.51
CA PRO A 88 -15.42 22.17 15.20
C PRO A 88 -16.72 22.10 14.38
N PHE A 89 -16.61 22.37 13.08
CA PHE A 89 -17.72 22.21 12.13
C PHE A 89 -17.28 21.49 10.86
N ILE A 90 -18.24 20.90 10.17
CA ILE A 90 -18.07 20.28 8.86
C ILE A 90 -18.98 20.99 7.87
N ALA A 91 -18.40 21.53 6.79
CA ALA A 91 -19.14 22.07 5.65
C ALA A 91 -19.31 20.98 4.60
N MET A 92 -20.56 20.73 4.18
CA MET A 92 -20.87 19.67 3.24
C MET A 92 -21.93 20.12 2.23
N GLU A 93 -22.15 19.29 1.22
CA GLU A 93 -23.15 19.48 0.18
C GLU A 93 -24.53 19.70 0.78
N PHE A 94 -25.19 20.81 0.41
CA PHE A 94 -26.58 21.07 0.79
C PHE A 94 -27.49 20.25 -0.14
N LEU A 95 -28.37 19.45 0.45
CA LEU A 95 -29.25 18.53 -0.26
C LEU A 95 -30.71 18.96 -0.10
N GLU A 96 -31.45 19.02 -1.20
CA GLU A 96 -32.91 19.22 -1.18
C GLU A 96 -33.63 17.89 -1.26
N GLY A 97 -34.44 17.56 -0.26
CA GLY A 97 -35.12 16.27 -0.19
C GLY A 97 -35.53 15.88 1.23
N LEU A 98 -35.56 14.57 1.48
CA LEU A 98 -35.90 14.01 2.80
C LEU A 98 -35.09 12.74 3.09
N THR A 99 -34.96 12.39 4.37
CA THR A 99 -34.29 11.16 4.77
C THR A 99 -35.12 9.92 4.39
N LEU A 100 -34.45 8.80 4.15
CA LEU A 100 -35.13 7.52 3.93
C LEU A 100 -36.01 7.14 5.14
N LYS A 101 -35.65 7.55 6.34
CA LYS A 101 -36.45 7.37 7.56
C LYS A 101 -37.81 8.08 7.46
N GLU A 102 -37.82 9.33 7.01
CA GLU A 102 -39.03 10.11 6.81
C GLU A 102 -39.85 9.50 5.66
N ARG A 103 -39.20 9.06 4.58
CA ARG A 103 -39.85 8.43 3.44
C ARG A 103 -40.56 7.09 3.81
N ILE A 104 -39.93 6.24 4.60
CA ILE A 104 -40.52 4.98 5.07
C ILE A 104 -41.76 5.28 5.95
N ARG A 105 -41.68 6.28 6.83
CA ARG A 105 -42.78 6.67 7.71
C ARG A 105 -43.97 7.28 7.00
N ALA A 106 -43.74 7.97 5.89
CA ALA A 106 -44.78 8.71 5.18
C ALA A 106 -45.77 7.77 4.46
N LYS A 107 -45.29 6.79 3.72
CA LYS A 107 -46.08 5.80 2.98
C LYS A 107 -45.25 4.63 2.48
N PRO A 108 -45.85 3.45 2.20
CA PRO A 108 -45.11 2.33 1.58
C PRO A 108 -44.38 2.76 0.32
N ILE A 109 -43.19 2.22 0.12
CA ILE A 109 -42.35 2.49 -1.06
C ILE A 109 -42.68 1.42 -2.13
N PRO A 110 -42.97 1.80 -3.40
CA PRO A 110 -43.15 0.83 -4.48
C PRO A 110 -41.89 -0.04 -4.65
N LEU A 111 -42.06 -1.30 -5.03
CA LEU A 111 -40.94 -2.25 -5.15
C LEU A 111 -39.86 -1.75 -6.13
N ASP A 112 -40.26 -1.17 -7.25
CA ASP A 112 -39.30 -0.65 -8.23
C ASP A 112 -38.44 0.49 -7.65
N ASP A 113 -39.07 1.38 -6.87
CA ASP A 113 -38.36 2.45 -6.16
C ASP A 113 -37.41 1.87 -5.08
N ILE A 114 -37.85 0.81 -4.36
CA ILE A 114 -37.00 0.10 -3.38
C ILE A 114 -35.75 -0.46 -4.07
N LEU A 115 -35.92 -1.16 -5.19
CA LEU A 115 -34.81 -1.76 -5.93
C LEU A 115 -33.87 -0.70 -6.49
N GLU A 116 -34.40 0.44 -6.96
CA GLU A 116 -33.58 1.54 -7.46
C GLU A 116 -32.76 2.17 -6.33
N ILE A 117 -33.40 2.51 -5.19
CA ILE A 117 -32.73 3.02 -4.00
C ILE A 117 -31.66 2.04 -3.51
N ALA A 118 -31.98 0.75 -3.47
CA ALA A 118 -31.04 -0.28 -3.01
C ALA A 118 -29.82 -0.42 -3.93
N VAL A 119 -29.99 -0.33 -5.24
CA VAL A 119 -28.86 -0.35 -6.21
C VAL A 119 -27.96 0.86 -6.01
N GLU A 120 -28.52 2.06 -5.79
CA GLU A 120 -27.75 3.30 -5.57
C GLU A 120 -27.00 3.28 -4.24
N ILE A 121 -27.59 2.74 -3.17
CA ILE A 121 -26.91 2.53 -1.88
C ILE A 121 -25.75 1.55 -2.04
N ALA A 122 -25.98 0.41 -2.70
CA ALA A 122 -24.93 -0.58 -2.93
C ALA A 122 -23.78 -0.02 -3.78
N ASP A 123 -24.07 0.87 -4.74
CA ASP A 123 -23.07 1.56 -5.57
C ASP A 123 -22.21 2.52 -4.74
N ALA A 124 -22.83 3.27 -3.83
CA ALA A 124 -22.12 4.16 -2.89
C ALA A 124 -21.22 3.38 -1.93
N LEU A 125 -21.73 2.28 -1.35
CA LEU A 125 -20.95 1.42 -0.45
C LEU A 125 -19.77 0.77 -1.17
N ASP A 126 -19.98 0.29 -2.42
CA ASP A 126 -18.90 -0.28 -3.23
C ASP A 126 -17.78 0.74 -3.48
N ALA A 127 -18.14 1.98 -3.82
CA ALA A 127 -17.17 3.06 -4.04
C ALA A 127 -16.40 3.44 -2.75
N ALA A 128 -17.04 3.41 -1.58
CA ALA A 128 -16.41 3.71 -0.29
C ALA A 128 -15.51 2.56 0.16
N HIS A 129 -16.02 1.32 0.11
CA HIS A 129 -15.27 0.11 0.51
C HIS A 129 -14.05 -0.12 -0.38
N ALA A 130 -14.15 0.19 -1.66
CA ALA A 130 -13.03 0.15 -2.59
C ALA A 130 -11.87 1.09 -2.21
N ARG A 131 -12.13 2.12 -1.39
CA ARG A 131 -11.12 3.04 -0.84
C ARG A 131 -10.81 2.78 0.64
N GLY A 132 -11.23 1.63 1.16
CA GLY A 132 -11.00 1.25 2.55
C GLY A 132 -11.83 2.03 3.57
N VAL A 133 -12.85 2.78 3.13
CA VAL A 133 -13.73 3.56 4.02
C VAL A 133 -14.96 2.73 4.35
N ILE A 134 -15.15 2.41 5.63
CA ILE A 134 -16.29 1.69 6.19
C ILE A 134 -17.20 2.72 6.87
N HIS A 135 -18.50 2.68 6.58
CA HIS A 135 -19.46 3.68 7.11
C HIS A 135 -19.76 3.51 8.59
N ARG A 136 -19.97 2.28 9.05
CA ARG A 136 -20.20 1.87 10.44
C ARG A 136 -21.52 2.30 11.09
N ASP A 137 -22.32 3.13 10.42
CA ASP A 137 -23.63 3.60 10.93
C ASP A 137 -24.65 3.74 9.80
N ILE A 138 -24.78 2.70 8.94
CA ILE A 138 -25.80 2.66 7.89
C ILE A 138 -27.17 2.46 8.52
N LYS A 139 -28.03 3.46 8.34
CA LYS A 139 -29.42 3.48 8.83
C LYS A 139 -30.26 4.46 7.99
N PRO A 140 -31.62 4.34 8.00
CA PRO A 140 -32.47 5.21 7.18
C PRO A 140 -32.33 6.72 7.44
N ALA A 141 -31.86 7.13 8.61
CA ALA A 141 -31.63 8.53 8.94
C ALA A 141 -30.37 9.10 8.25
N ASN A 142 -29.41 8.25 7.88
CA ASN A 142 -28.15 8.63 7.21
C ASN A 142 -28.23 8.42 5.69
N ILE A 143 -29.40 8.11 5.15
CA ILE A 143 -29.64 7.94 3.72
C ILE A 143 -30.64 9.02 3.30
N PHE A 144 -30.23 9.87 2.36
CA PHE A 144 -31.00 11.04 1.93
C PHE A 144 -31.50 10.82 0.50
N LEU A 145 -32.80 11.06 0.26
CA LEU A 145 -33.43 11.01 -1.05
C LEU A 145 -33.56 12.42 -1.59
N THR A 146 -32.83 12.73 -2.68
CA THR A 146 -32.88 14.03 -3.34
C THR A 146 -33.99 14.09 -4.39
N TYR A 147 -34.54 15.29 -4.62
CA TYR A 147 -35.63 15.51 -5.56
C TYR A 147 -35.33 16.68 -6.51
N PHE A 148 -35.68 16.54 -7.77
CA PHE A 148 -35.73 17.64 -8.72
C PHE A 148 -37.14 18.25 -8.72
N ARG A 149 -37.23 19.58 -8.69
CA ARG A 149 -38.43 20.32 -9.01
C ARG A 149 -38.42 20.60 -10.50
N SER A 150 -39.21 19.84 -11.28
CA SER A 150 -39.40 20.07 -12.73
C SER A 150 -40.81 20.63 -12.97
N GLY A 151 -40.91 21.85 -13.48
CA GLY A 151 -42.15 22.45 -13.92
C GLY A 151 -42.01 23.95 -14.16
N PRO A 152 -42.69 24.57 -15.13
CA PRO A 152 -42.75 26.01 -15.30
C PRO A 152 -43.47 26.66 -14.10
N ALA A 153 -43.06 27.86 -13.75
CA ALA A 153 -43.66 28.65 -12.64
C ALA A 153 -45.18 28.75 -12.84
N GLY A 154 -45.94 28.07 -11.96
CA GLY A 154 -47.44 28.12 -12.00
C GLY A 154 -48.14 26.75 -12.15
N ALA A 155 -47.47 25.66 -12.47
CA ALA A 155 -47.99 24.29 -12.45
C ALA A 155 -47.66 23.60 -11.13
N SER A 156 -48.49 22.64 -10.67
CA SER A 156 -48.17 21.80 -9.50
C SER A 156 -46.84 21.08 -9.78
N PRO A 157 -45.78 21.28 -8.98
CA PRO A 157 -44.49 20.73 -9.30
C PRO A 157 -44.54 19.21 -9.19
N GLU A 158 -44.35 18.53 -10.32
CA GLU A 158 -44.04 17.10 -10.31
C GLU A 158 -42.65 16.90 -9.68
N THR A 159 -42.62 16.38 -8.47
CA THR A 159 -41.38 16.11 -7.74
C THR A 159 -40.88 14.73 -8.18
N ARG A 160 -39.86 14.68 -9.02
CA ARG A 160 -39.22 13.44 -9.45
C ARG A 160 -37.97 13.18 -8.58
N ARG A 161 -37.78 11.93 -8.13
CA ARG A 161 -36.60 11.54 -7.37
C ARG A 161 -35.33 11.76 -8.24
N ALA A 162 -34.34 12.44 -7.66
CA ALA A 162 -33.07 12.73 -8.33
C ALA A 162 -32.01 11.63 -8.07
N GLY A 163 -32.06 11.03 -6.87
CA GLY A 163 -31.11 9.98 -6.46
C GLY A 163 -31.02 9.81 -4.96
N VAL A 164 -30.08 8.96 -4.55
CA VAL A 164 -29.70 8.72 -3.15
C VAL A 164 -28.39 9.42 -2.84
N LYS A 165 -28.26 9.97 -1.63
CA LYS A 165 -27.00 10.42 -1.05
C LYS A 165 -26.82 9.80 0.33
N ILE A 166 -25.70 9.13 0.58
CA ILE A 166 -25.32 8.62 1.92
C ILE A 166 -24.58 9.73 2.66
N LEU A 167 -25.01 9.99 3.91
CA LEU A 167 -24.48 11.02 4.79
C LEU A 167 -23.55 10.42 5.83
N ASP A 168 -22.67 11.22 6.44
CA ASP A 168 -21.94 10.92 7.68
C ASP A 168 -21.04 9.67 7.67
N PHE A 169 -20.26 9.42 6.60
CA PHE A 169 -19.25 8.36 6.54
C PHE A 169 -18.23 8.49 7.69
N GLY A 170 -18.08 7.43 8.47
CA GLY A 170 -16.99 7.25 9.44
C GLY A 170 -17.10 8.08 10.73
N LEU A 171 -18.07 8.99 10.87
CA LEU A 171 -18.20 9.91 12.02
C LEU A 171 -18.76 9.26 13.30
N ALA A 172 -19.15 7.99 13.27
CA ALA A 172 -19.90 7.33 14.34
C ALA A 172 -19.07 6.94 15.59
N LYS A 173 -17.74 7.03 15.56
CA LYS A 173 -16.88 6.69 16.73
C LYS A 173 -16.79 7.80 17.80
N LEU A 174 -17.56 8.87 17.68
CA LEU A 174 -17.46 10.08 18.52
C LEU A 174 -18.39 10.11 19.73
N THR A 175 -19.06 9.02 20.08
CA THR A 175 -19.79 8.92 21.35
C THR A 175 -18.79 8.88 22.51
N PRO A 176 -18.89 9.76 23.52
CA PRO A 176 -17.95 9.78 24.63
C PRO A 176 -18.07 8.52 25.46
N THR A 177 -17.19 7.56 25.24
CA THR A 177 -16.92 6.52 26.22
C THR A 177 -15.89 7.08 27.17
N VAL A 178 -16.28 7.36 28.39
CA VAL A 178 -15.40 7.80 29.46
C VAL A 178 -14.21 6.85 29.55
N ALA A 179 -13.08 7.28 28.98
CA ALA A 179 -11.83 6.56 29.08
C ALA A 179 -11.22 6.82 30.46
N ARG A 180 -11.44 5.92 31.39
CA ARG A 180 -10.55 5.72 32.53
C ARG A 180 -9.73 4.46 32.31
N ALA A 181 -8.44 4.66 32.46
CA ALA A 181 -7.34 3.70 32.32
C ALA A 181 -7.68 2.21 32.52
N GLY A 182 -7.29 1.39 31.50
CA GLY A 182 -6.71 0.08 31.73
C GLY A 182 -7.64 -1.04 32.17
N GLN A 183 -8.79 -1.27 31.49
CA GLN A 183 -9.47 -2.57 31.57
C GLN A 183 -10.33 -2.82 30.31
N THR A 184 -10.20 -4.01 29.76
CA THR A 184 -11.02 -4.58 28.69
C THR A 184 -12.48 -4.61 29.14
N GLN A 185 -13.35 -3.76 28.56
CA GLN A 185 -14.77 -3.75 28.90
C GLN A 185 -15.59 -4.45 27.82
N THR A 186 -16.22 -5.54 28.22
CA THR A 186 -17.24 -6.30 27.48
C THR A 186 -18.57 -5.54 27.41
N ALA A 187 -19.46 -5.91 26.47
CA ALA A 187 -20.78 -5.33 26.22
C ALA A 187 -21.68 -5.13 27.48
N ALA A 188 -21.34 -5.78 28.60
CA ALA A 188 -21.99 -5.61 29.89
C ALA A 188 -21.86 -4.20 30.50
N SER A 189 -20.81 -3.43 30.11
CA SER A 189 -20.58 -2.09 30.63
C SER A 189 -21.50 -1.04 30.02
N PHE A 190 -22.14 -1.32 28.89
CA PHE A 190 -23.15 -0.46 28.29
C PHE A 190 -24.50 -0.48 29.06
N LEU A 191 -24.74 -1.55 29.81
CA LEU A 191 -25.99 -1.76 30.53
C LEU A 191 -26.02 -1.09 31.93
N THR A 192 -24.86 -0.80 32.50
CA THR A 192 -24.77 -0.23 33.87
C THR A 192 -24.69 1.31 33.89
N ALA A 193 -24.39 1.97 32.76
CA ALA A 193 -24.31 3.44 32.69
C ALA A 193 -25.68 4.15 32.48
N SER A 194 -26.79 3.42 32.39
CA SER A 194 -28.11 3.95 32.01
C SER A 194 -29.13 4.08 33.15
N VAL A 195 -28.73 3.96 34.42
CA VAL A 195 -29.72 3.86 35.54
C VAL A 195 -30.00 5.20 36.23
N ASP A 196 -29.15 6.24 36.09
CA ASP A 196 -29.35 7.53 36.79
C ASP A 196 -29.27 8.74 35.86
N GLY A 197 -30.25 8.92 34.92
CA GLY A 197 -30.43 10.12 34.14
C GLY A 197 -31.87 10.30 33.64
N PRO A 198 -32.39 11.52 33.45
CA PRO A 198 -33.80 11.76 33.12
C PRO A 198 -34.20 11.26 31.73
N ILE A 199 -35.41 10.76 31.66
CA ILE A 199 -36.11 9.91 30.66
C ILE A 199 -36.18 10.43 29.19
N SER A 200 -35.48 11.48 28.78
CA SER A 200 -35.59 12.04 27.41
C SER A 200 -34.60 11.49 26.34
N THR A 201 -33.63 10.66 26.71
CA THR A 201 -32.57 10.16 25.80
C THR A 201 -32.78 8.72 25.30
N THR A 202 -33.75 7.99 25.86
CA THR A 202 -33.98 6.56 25.59
C THR A 202 -34.48 6.26 24.18
N GLY A 203 -35.24 7.14 23.56
CA GLY A 203 -35.81 6.91 22.22
C GLY A 203 -34.81 7.01 21.07
N ALA A 204 -33.75 7.82 21.20
CA ALA A 204 -32.74 8.00 20.14
C ALA A 204 -31.72 6.85 20.13
N LEU A 205 -31.36 6.31 21.29
CA LEU A 205 -30.39 5.21 21.42
C LEU A 205 -30.95 3.88 20.91
N VAL A 206 -32.21 3.57 21.25
CA VAL A 206 -32.91 2.37 20.81
C VAL A 206 -33.03 2.30 19.28
N GLY A 207 -33.21 3.45 18.60
CA GLY A 207 -33.35 3.50 17.14
C GLY A 207 -32.06 3.20 16.38
N THR A 208 -30.88 3.40 16.96
CA THR A 208 -29.60 3.15 16.28
C THR A 208 -29.14 1.68 16.38
N ILE A 209 -29.42 1.03 17.49
CA ILE A 209 -29.00 -0.36 17.76
C ILE A 209 -29.65 -1.36 16.78
N SER A 210 -30.86 -1.11 16.31
CA SER A 210 -31.62 -2.02 15.45
C SER A 210 -30.97 -2.32 14.07
N TYR A 211 -29.95 -1.56 13.66
CA TYR A 211 -29.21 -1.74 12.39
C TYR A 211 -27.78 -2.21 12.61
N MET A 212 -27.34 -2.38 13.87
CA MET A 212 -25.98 -2.86 14.15
C MET A 212 -25.78 -4.30 13.71
N SER A 213 -24.59 -4.57 13.19
CA SER A 213 -24.18 -5.94 12.86
C SER A 213 -23.80 -6.72 14.13
N PRO A 214 -23.82 -8.07 14.09
CA PRO A 214 -23.41 -8.90 15.23
C PRO A 214 -22.01 -8.56 15.76
N GLU A 215 -21.05 -8.29 14.87
CA GLU A 215 -19.69 -7.91 15.23
C GLU A 215 -19.62 -6.51 15.88
N GLN A 216 -20.48 -5.56 15.47
CA GLN A 216 -20.60 -4.26 16.15
C GLN A 216 -21.11 -4.43 17.59
N VAL A 217 -22.13 -5.26 17.76
CA VAL A 217 -22.70 -5.57 19.08
C VAL A 217 -21.68 -6.28 19.98
N ARG A 218 -20.83 -7.15 19.41
CA ARG A 218 -19.76 -7.85 20.13
C ARG A 218 -18.51 -6.99 20.36
N GLY A 219 -18.43 -5.78 19.81
CA GLY A 219 -17.24 -4.93 19.90
C GLY A 219 -16.03 -5.46 19.13
N GLN A 220 -16.25 -6.31 18.12
CA GLN A 220 -15.21 -6.89 17.29
C GLN A 220 -14.75 -5.91 16.22
N GLU A 221 -13.64 -6.22 15.56
CA GLU A 221 -13.15 -5.44 14.42
C GLU A 221 -14.16 -5.45 13.26
N LEU A 222 -14.39 -4.26 12.69
CA LEU A 222 -15.39 -4.02 11.67
C LEU A 222 -14.76 -3.97 10.28
N ASP A 223 -15.40 -4.61 9.32
CA ASP A 223 -15.04 -4.56 7.91
C ASP A 223 -16.23 -4.16 7.03
N ALA A 224 -16.05 -4.16 5.71
CA ALA A 224 -17.08 -3.80 4.73
C ALA A 224 -18.38 -4.60 4.89
N ARG A 225 -18.30 -5.84 5.39
CA ARG A 225 -19.44 -6.74 5.58
C ARG A 225 -20.35 -6.29 6.73
N SER A 226 -19.85 -5.49 7.66
CA SER A 226 -20.66 -4.87 8.71
C SER A 226 -21.66 -3.85 8.12
N ASP A 227 -21.24 -3.04 7.16
CA ASP A 227 -22.12 -2.12 6.43
C ASP A 227 -23.16 -2.87 5.58
N LEU A 228 -22.78 -4.04 5.03
CA LEU A 228 -23.71 -4.88 4.24
C LEU A 228 -24.80 -5.51 5.09
N PHE A 229 -24.50 -5.87 6.34
CA PHE A 229 -25.52 -6.31 7.31
C PHE A 229 -26.48 -5.15 7.64
N SER A 230 -25.94 -3.98 7.97
CA SER A 230 -26.75 -2.78 8.26
C SER A 230 -27.62 -2.38 7.07
N PHE A 231 -27.06 -2.47 5.86
CA PHE A 231 -27.81 -2.24 4.62
C PHE A 231 -28.91 -3.30 4.42
N GLY A 232 -28.64 -4.58 4.72
CA GLY A 232 -29.66 -5.64 4.73
C GLY A 232 -30.81 -5.32 5.68
N ALA A 233 -30.52 -4.75 6.88
CA ALA A 233 -31.54 -4.31 7.82
C ALA A 233 -32.37 -3.13 7.30
N VAL A 234 -31.75 -2.17 6.62
CA VAL A 234 -32.43 -1.06 5.94
C VAL A 234 -33.34 -1.57 4.81
N LEU A 235 -32.82 -2.49 3.97
CA LEU A 235 -33.59 -3.10 2.87
C LEU A 235 -34.80 -3.88 3.39
N TYR A 236 -34.62 -4.64 4.47
CA TYR A 236 -35.72 -5.32 5.15
C TYR A 236 -36.80 -4.31 5.60
N GLU A 237 -36.39 -3.21 6.26
CA GLU A 237 -37.35 -2.20 6.75
C GLU A 237 -38.08 -1.47 5.62
N MET A 238 -37.44 -1.19 4.49
CA MET A 238 -38.10 -0.61 3.31
C MET A 238 -39.26 -1.47 2.79
N VAL A 239 -39.10 -2.81 2.88
CA VAL A 239 -40.10 -3.79 2.39
C VAL A 239 -41.14 -4.11 3.44
N ALA A 240 -40.71 -4.37 4.69
CA ALA A 240 -41.56 -4.85 5.78
C ALA A 240 -42.16 -3.72 6.63
N LEU A 241 -41.74 -2.48 6.46
CA LEU A 241 -42.11 -1.27 7.24
C LEU A 241 -41.83 -1.42 8.74
N ARG A 242 -40.97 -2.34 9.11
CA ARG A 242 -40.45 -2.58 10.46
C ARG A 242 -39.02 -3.12 10.42
N THR A 243 -38.26 -2.92 11.48
CA THR A 243 -36.89 -3.43 11.59
C THR A 243 -36.89 -4.99 11.64
N PRO A 244 -35.79 -5.64 11.21
CA PRO A 244 -35.71 -7.11 11.20
C PRO A 244 -35.74 -7.72 12.60
N PHE A 245 -35.30 -6.98 13.63
CA PHE A 245 -35.14 -7.42 15.01
C PHE A 245 -35.88 -6.49 15.99
N PRO A 246 -37.24 -6.42 15.93
CA PRO A 246 -38.02 -5.59 16.84
C PRO A 246 -38.06 -6.22 18.22
N ALA A 247 -37.83 -5.45 19.28
CA ALA A 247 -37.99 -5.87 20.66
C ALA A 247 -38.22 -4.65 21.59
N GLU A 248 -38.76 -4.90 22.79
CA GLU A 248 -39.19 -3.87 23.76
C GLU A 248 -38.02 -3.27 24.55
N SER A 249 -36.89 -3.96 24.62
CA SER A 249 -35.71 -3.47 25.34
C SER A 249 -34.43 -3.62 24.54
N THR A 250 -33.43 -2.77 24.82
CA THR A 250 -32.10 -2.82 24.19
C THR A 250 -31.44 -4.18 24.30
N GLY A 251 -31.52 -4.84 25.45
CA GLY A 251 -30.95 -6.19 25.64
C GLY A 251 -31.59 -7.24 24.75
N LEU A 252 -32.92 -7.19 24.57
CA LEU A 252 -33.64 -8.12 23.68
C LEU A 252 -33.36 -7.82 22.20
N ILE A 253 -33.13 -6.58 21.82
CA ILE A 253 -32.68 -6.22 20.45
C ILE A 253 -31.28 -6.81 20.19
N ILE A 254 -30.38 -6.67 21.16
CA ILE A 254 -29.02 -7.23 21.11
C ILE A 254 -29.09 -8.77 20.97
N ASP A 255 -29.87 -9.44 21.81
CA ASP A 255 -30.07 -10.89 21.71
C ASP A 255 -30.60 -11.30 20.32
N ALA A 256 -31.58 -10.56 19.80
CA ALA A 256 -32.15 -10.85 18.49
C ALA A 256 -31.18 -10.66 17.35
N ILE A 257 -30.35 -9.61 17.40
CA ILE A 257 -29.27 -9.39 16.42
C ILE A 257 -28.25 -10.53 16.46
N LEU A 258 -27.91 -11.03 17.62
CA LEU A 258 -26.88 -12.07 17.77
C LEU A 258 -27.39 -13.48 17.45
N ASN A 259 -28.66 -13.80 17.83
CA ASN A 259 -29.11 -15.18 17.95
C ASN A 259 -30.40 -15.52 17.20
N ARG A 260 -31.19 -14.55 16.72
CA ARG A 260 -32.48 -14.80 16.08
C ARG A 260 -32.52 -14.48 14.61
N GLU A 261 -33.23 -15.30 13.84
CA GLU A 261 -33.53 -15.02 12.44
C GLU A 261 -34.67 -13.98 12.32
N PRO A 262 -34.62 -13.08 11.34
CA PRO A 262 -35.71 -12.15 11.07
C PRO A 262 -36.94 -12.90 10.53
N VAL A 263 -38.14 -12.37 10.76
CA VAL A 263 -39.35 -12.91 10.17
C VAL A 263 -39.24 -12.84 8.65
N PRO A 264 -39.50 -13.95 7.93
CA PRO A 264 -39.42 -13.95 6.45
C PRO A 264 -40.29 -12.87 5.83
N LEU A 265 -39.75 -12.15 4.82
CA LEU A 265 -40.48 -11.07 4.13
C LEU A 265 -41.79 -11.56 3.49
N ALA A 266 -41.83 -12.81 3.06
CA ALA A 266 -43.05 -13.42 2.46
C ALA A 266 -44.25 -13.41 3.44
N HIS A 267 -44.02 -13.44 4.75
CA HIS A 267 -45.10 -13.37 5.75
C HIS A 267 -45.58 -11.94 6.00
N LEU A 268 -44.78 -10.93 5.67
CA LEU A 268 -45.07 -9.51 5.96
C LEU A 268 -45.49 -8.75 4.70
N SER A 269 -44.92 -9.11 3.58
CA SER A 269 -45.15 -8.52 2.27
C SER A 269 -45.29 -9.62 1.21
N PRO A 270 -46.50 -10.23 1.08
CA PRO A 270 -46.72 -11.36 0.18
C PRO A 270 -46.41 -11.09 -1.31
N ASN A 271 -46.31 -9.81 -1.68
CA ASN A 271 -45.99 -9.38 -3.05
C ASN A 271 -44.46 -9.21 -3.26
N ALA A 272 -43.61 -9.40 -2.22
CA ALA A 272 -42.16 -9.33 -2.35
C ALA A 272 -41.64 -10.52 -3.15
N PRO A 273 -40.79 -10.31 -4.17
CA PRO A 273 -40.23 -11.39 -4.95
C PRO A 273 -39.41 -12.34 -4.07
N PRO A 274 -39.49 -13.69 -4.25
CA PRO A 274 -38.69 -14.64 -3.49
C PRO A 274 -37.17 -14.33 -3.52
N LYS A 275 -36.68 -13.83 -4.67
CA LYS A 275 -35.29 -13.45 -4.84
C LYS A 275 -34.85 -12.28 -3.95
N LEU A 276 -35.79 -11.35 -3.65
CA LEU A 276 -35.52 -10.25 -2.70
C LEU A 276 -35.35 -10.79 -1.27
N GLN A 277 -36.15 -11.79 -0.89
CA GLN A 277 -36.01 -12.50 0.38
C GLN A 277 -34.60 -13.14 0.50
N GLU A 278 -34.14 -13.85 -0.54
CA GLU A 278 -32.80 -14.46 -0.55
C GLU A 278 -31.69 -13.41 -0.38
N ILE A 279 -31.79 -12.25 -1.08
CA ILE A 279 -30.84 -11.16 -0.97
C ILE A 279 -30.80 -10.61 0.45
N VAL A 280 -31.96 -10.34 1.06
CA VAL A 280 -32.05 -9.81 2.42
C VAL A 280 -31.55 -10.83 3.43
N GLN A 281 -31.92 -12.10 3.29
CA GLN A 281 -31.49 -13.17 4.19
C GLN A 281 -29.96 -13.32 4.15
N LYS A 282 -29.36 -13.39 2.96
CA LYS A 282 -27.91 -13.46 2.80
C LYS A 282 -27.20 -12.23 3.40
N ALA A 283 -27.76 -11.03 3.31
CA ALA A 283 -27.20 -9.84 3.93
C ALA A 283 -27.28 -9.88 5.46
N LEU A 284 -28.32 -10.49 6.04
CA LEU A 284 -28.56 -10.57 7.48
C LEU A 284 -27.99 -11.84 8.17
N GLU A 285 -27.19 -12.64 7.44
CA GLU A 285 -26.47 -13.77 8.03
C GLU A 285 -25.64 -13.34 9.24
N LYS A 286 -25.69 -14.16 10.32
CA LYS A 286 -24.97 -13.82 11.55
C LYS A 286 -23.47 -14.02 11.40
N ASP A 287 -23.08 -15.04 10.67
CA ASP A 287 -21.71 -15.28 10.27
C ASP A 287 -21.38 -14.39 9.08
N ARG A 288 -20.39 -13.51 9.27
CA ARG A 288 -19.93 -12.58 8.22
C ARG A 288 -19.38 -13.29 7.00
N ASP A 289 -18.87 -14.52 7.13
CA ASP A 289 -18.28 -15.28 6.03
C ASP A 289 -19.36 -15.87 5.10
N LEU A 290 -20.59 -16.02 5.60
CA LEU A 290 -21.75 -16.45 4.82
C LEU A 290 -22.54 -15.29 4.19
N ARG A 291 -22.23 -14.03 4.57
CA ARG A 291 -22.84 -12.83 3.98
C ARG A 291 -22.32 -12.52 2.59
N TYR A 292 -22.81 -11.45 2.00
CA TYR A 292 -22.16 -10.80 0.87
C TYR A 292 -20.74 -10.37 1.25
N GLN A 293 -19.77 -10.71 0.40
CA GLN A 293 -18.38 -10.39 0.66
C GLN A 293 -17.99 -9.00 0.12
N SER A 294 -18.80 -8.42 -0.76
CA SER A 294 -18.63 -7.07 -1.29
C SER A 294 -19.96 -6.41 -1.64
N ALA A 295 -20.00 -5.08 -1.60
CA ALA A 295 -21.15 -4.32 -2.05
C ALA A 295 -21.41 -4.51 -3.56
N ALA A 296 -20.37 -4.75 -4.34
CA ALA A 296 -20.48 -5.07 -5.78
C ALA A 296 -21.29 -6.35 -6.02
N GLU A 297 -21.08 -7.40 -5.21
CA GLU A 297 -21.84 -8.65 -5.30
C GLU A 297 -23.34 -8.42 -5.02
N MET A 298 -23.65 -7.74 -3.93
CA MET A 298 -25.03 -7.41 -3.56
C MET A 298 -25.69 -6.51 -4.61
N ARG A 299 -24.98 -5.51 -5.14
CA ARG A 299 -25.42 -4.64 -6.23
C ARG A 299 -25.77 -5.44 -7.50
N ALA A 300 -24.95 -6.44 -7.83
CA ALA A 300 -25.20 -7.28 -9.02
C ALA A 300 -26.50 -8.08 -8.88
N ASP A 301 -26.77 -8.65 -7.72
CA ASP A 301 -28.00 -9.40 -7.46
C ASP A 301 -29.24 -8.49 -7.45
N LEU A 302 -29.15 -7.29 -6.86
CA LEU A 302 -30.21 -6.28 -6.91
C LEU A 302 -30.50 -5.80 -8.33
N LYS A 303 -29.47 -5.56 -9.17
CA LYS A 303 -29.63 -5.19 -10.58
C LYS A 303 -30.28 -6.32 -11.40
N ARG A 304 -29.94 -7.59 -11.12
CA ARG A 304 -30.61 -8.73 -11.77
C ARG A 304 -32.10 -8.78 -11.41
N LEU A 305 -32.41 -8.66 -10.11
CA LEU A 305 -33.80 -8.65 -9.65
C LEU A 305 -34.60 -7.49 -10.25
N LYS A 306 -34.04 -6.28 -10.33
CA LYS A 306 -34.68 -5.12 -10.97
C LYS A 306 -35.03 -5.43 -12.42
N ARG A 307 -34.09 -5.97 -13.20
CA ARG A 307 -34.27 -6.32 -14.60
C ARG A 307 -35.33 -7.41 -14.79
N ASP A 308 -35.35 -8.42 -13.91
CA ASP A 308 -36.31 -9.51 -13.97
C ASP A 308 -37.75 -9.02 -13.65
N SER A 309 -37.90 -8.05 -12.73
CA SER A 309 -39.19 -7.39 -12.43
C SER A 309 -39.72 -6.53 -13.60
N GLU A 310 -38.83 -5.85 -14.32
CA GLU A 310 -39.16 -5.05 -15.51
C GLU A 310 -39.56 -5.95 -16.69
N SER A 311 -38.85 -7.06 -16.93
CA SER A 311 -39.14 -8.00 -18.02
C SER A 311 -40.42 -8.80 -17.80
N GLY A 312 -40.78 -9.11 -16.55
CA GLY A 312 -42.05 -9.76 -16.21
C GLY A 312 -43.30 -8.94 -16.58
N ARG A 313 -43.20 -7.62 -16.63
CA ARG A 313 -44.32 -6.73 -17.04
C ARG A 313 -44.52 -6.66 -18.53
N HIS A 314 -43.54 -6.98 -19.36
CA HIS A 314 -43.64 -6.99 -20.83
C HIS A 314 -44.11 -8.34 -21.39
N SER A 315 -44.15 -9.40 -20.57
CA SER A 315 -44.61 -10.74 -20.98
C SER A 315 -46.14 -10.97 -20.82
N GLY A 316 -46.89 -9.99 -20.35
CA GLY A 316 -48.32 -10.09 -20.07
C GLY A 316 -49.26 -9.93 -21.29
N SER A 317 -48.78 -9.74 -22.51
CA SER A 317 -49.59 -9.40 -23.68
C SER A 317 -49.41 -10.30 -24.91
N ALA A 318 -48.91 -11.52 -24.78
CA ALA A 318 -48.81 -12.44 -25.92
C ALA A 318 -49.10 -13.90 -25.51
N SER A 319 -50.37 -14.16 -25.15
CA SER A 319 -50.90 -15.53 -25.07
C SER A 319 -52.23 -15.60 -25.77
N ARG A 320 -52.22 -15.85 -27.09
CA ARG A 320 -53.27 -16.54 -27.85
C ARG A 320 -52.86 -16.71 -29.32
N ALA A 321 -52.31 -17.87 -29.66
CA ALA A 321 -52.57 -18.53 -30.94
C ALA A 321 -51.91 -19.93 -30.91
N VAL A 322 -52.69 -20.90 -30.46
CA VAL A 322 -52.42 -22.30 -30.76
C VAL A 322 -53.12 -22.58 -32.08
N ALA A 323 -52.35 -22.90 -33.11
CA ALA A 323 -52.93 -23.54 -34.32
C ALA A 323 -52.12 -24.84 -34.55
N ALA A 324 -52.87 -25.90 -34.52
CA ALA A 324 -52.46 -27.25 -34.85
C ALA A 324 -51.98 -27.35 -36.30
N VAL A 325 -50.91 -28.02 -36.58
CA VAL A 325 -50.56 -28.60 -37.87
C VAL A 325 -50.14 -30.05 -37.70
N THR A 326 -50.85 -30.82 -38.47
CA THR A 326 -50.97 -32.26 -38.63
C THR A 326 -49.64 -32.94 -39.01
N ARG A 327 -49.52 -34.20 -38.53
CA ARG A 327 -48.55 -35.24 -38.90
C ARG A 327 -48.36 -35.44 -40.37
N ALA A 328 -47.16 -35.51 -40.85
CA ALA A 328 -46.79 -36.30 -42.03
C ALA A 328 -45.51 -37.13 -41.62
N GLN A 329 -45.74 -38.46 -41.69
CA GLN A 329 -44.66 -39.45 -41.52
C GLN A 329 -43.94 -39.64 -42.84
N ALA A 330 -42.63 -39.68 -42.85
CA ALA A 330 -41.76 -40.26 -43.88
C ALA A 330 -40.60 -41.01 -43.27
N PRO A 331 -40.12 -42.12 -43.83
CA PRO A 331 -39.36 -43.14 -43.11
C PRO A 331 -37.87 -42.79 -42.96
N ALA A 332 -37.41 -42.89 -41.71
CA ALA A 332 -36.03 -42.64 -41.37
C ALA A 332 -35.11 -43.78 -41.90
N SER A 333 -34.09 -43.42 -42.67
CA SER A 333 -33.07 -44.34 -43.14
C SER A 333 -32.13 -44.70 -41.97
N LYS A 334 -31.92 -46.03 -41.77
CA LYS A 334 -31.07 -46.59 -40.70
C LYS A 334 -29.63 -46.05 -40.68
N ARG A 335 -29.14 -45.43 -41.75
CA ARG A 335 -27.78 -44.81 -41.83
C ARG A 335 -27.64 -43.50 -41.02
N LEU A 336 -28.71 -42.73 -40.79
CA LEU A 336 -28.65 -41.53 -39.99
C LEU A 336 -28.58 -41.84 -38.48
N TYR A 337 -29.16 -42.95 -38.04
CA TYR A 337 -29.14 -43.38 -36.64
C TYR A 337 -27.76 -43.77 -36.16
N TYR A 338 -26.97 -44.46 -37.00
CA TYR A 338 -25.58 -44.82 -36.68
C TYR A 338 -24.63 -43.59 -36.68
N GLY A 339 -24.90 -42.59 -37.50
CA GLY A 339 -24.15 -41.36 -37.52
C GLY A 339 -24.40 -40.50 -36.25
N ILE A 340 -25.65 -40.44 -35.82
CA ILE A 340 -26.03 -39.70 -34.61
C ILE A 340 -25.50 -40.41 -33.33
N THR A 341 -25.61 -41.75 -33.28
CA THR A 341 -25.04 -42.51 -32.12
C THR A 341 -23.54 -42.42 -32.05
N ALA A 342 -22.81 -42.44 -33.17
CA ALA A 342 -21.37 -42.24 -33.18
C ALA A 342 -20.98 -40.81 -32.75
N ALA A 343 -21.70 -39.82 -33.21
CA ALA A 343 -21.50 -38.41 -32.79
C ALA A 343 -21.79 -38.20 -31.29
N VAL A 344 -22.86 -38.80 -30.76
CA VAL A 344 -23.19 -38.74 -29.33
C VAL A 344 -22.14 -39.44 -28.48
N VAL A 345 -21.60 -40.60 -28.91
CA VAL A 345 -20.52 -41.29 -28.20
C VAL A 345 -19.22 -40.48 -28.21
N VAL A 346 -18.89 -39.83 -29.33
CA VAL A 346 -17.72 -38.95 -29.40
C VAL A 346 -17.91 -37.73 -28.52
N VAL A 347 -19.07 -37.09 -28.51
CA VAL A 347 -19.37 -35.94 -27.63
C VAL A 347 -19.36 -36.36 -26.18
N LEU A 348 -19.92 -37.51 -25.81
CA LEU A 348 -19.85 -38.05 -24.45
C LEU A 348 -18.41 -38.41 -24.06
N GLY A 349 -17.61 -38.95 -24.96
CA GLY A 349 -16.19 -39.24 -24.75
C GLY A 349 -15.38 -37.95 -24.53
N VAL A 350 -15.64 -36.90 -25.30
CA VAL A 350 -15.02 -35.60 -25.17
C VAL A 350 -15.47 -34.92 -23.85
N LEU A 351 -16.75 -35.01 -23.50
CA LEU A 351 -17.26 -34.48 -22.22
C LEU A 351 -16.71 -35.27 -21.02
N LEU A 352 -16.55 -36.58 -21.14
CA LEU A 352 -15.94 -37.43 -20.11
C LEU A 352 -14.43 -37.11 -19.97
N ALA A 353 -13.72 -36.96 -21.09
CA ALA A 353 -12.32 -36.56 -21.09
C ALA A 353 -12.12 -35.15 -20.51
N PHE A 354 -13.02 -34.21 -20.88
CA PHE A 354 -13.02 -32.87 -20.33
C PHE A 354 -13.39 -32.86 -18.84
N GLY A 355 -14.37 -33.67 -18.42
CA GLY A 355 -14.73 -33.89 -17.01
C GLY A 355 -13.59 -34.50 -16.20
N LEU A 356 -12.89 -35.52 -16.76
CA LEU A 356 -11.71 -36.13 -16.13
C LEU A 356 -10.52 -35.17 -16.06
N LEU A 357 -10.34 -34.32 -17.07
CA LEU A 357 -9.35 -33.23 -17.06
C LEU A 357 -9.70 -32.14 -16.02
N PHE A 358 -11.00 -31.84 -15.86
CA PHE A 358 -11.49 -30.88 -14.84
C PHE A 358 -11.37 -31.45 -13.41
N LEU A 359 -11.67 -32.73 -13.24
CA LEU A 359 -11.51 -33.46 -11.96
C LEU A 359 -10.05 -33.68 -11.58
N ARG A 360 -9.12 -33.61 -12.55
CA ARG A 360 -7.67 -33.68 -12.32
C ARG A 360 -7.02 -32.32 -12.06
N ARG A 361 -7.77 -31.20 -12.14
CA ARG A 361 -7.25 -29.92 -11.66
C ARG A 361 -7.15 -30.02 -10.15
N PRO A 362 -5.96 -29.89 -9.55
CA PRO A 362 -5.86 -29.77 -8.11
C PRO A 362 -6.73 -28.57 -7.69
N PRO A 363 -7.41 -28.65 -6.56
CA PRO A 363 -8.18 -27.53 -6.05
C PRO A 363 -7.24 -26.32 -5.98
N SER A 364 -7.61 -25.21 -6.61
CA SER A 364 -6.92 -23.95 -6.42
C SER A 364 -7.10 -23.60 -4.94
N LEU A 365 -6.01 -23.60 -4.18
CA LEU A 365 -6.05 -23.18 -2.78
C LEU A 365 -6.52 -21.74 -2.71
N LYS A 366 -7.50 -21.50 -1.86
CA LYS A 366 -7.81 -20.15 -1.42
C LYS A 366 -6.69 -19.73 -0.47
N PRO A 367 -6.19 -18.47 -0.55
CA PRO A 367 -5.24 -17.97 0.43
C PRO A 367 -5.73 -18.26 1.85
N ALA A 368 -4.82 -18.71 2.74
CA ALA A 368 -5.17 -18.93 4.13
C ALA A 368 -5.73 -17.62 4.71
N PRO A 369 -6.97 -17.61 5.23
CA PRO A 369 -7.57 -16.40 5.74
C PRO A 369 -6.73 -15.85 6.91
N SER A 370 -6.56 -14.54 6.98
CA SER A 370 -5.70 -13.88 7.97
C SER A 370 -6.10 -14.15 9.44
N ASN A 371 -7.31 -14.64 9.70
CA ASN A 371 -7.75 -15.08 11.02
C ASN A 371 -7.10 -16.39 11.48
N GLN A 372 -6.41 -17.13 10.62
CA GLN A 372 -5.63 -18.33 10.96
C GLN A 372 -4.13 -18.01 11.17
N TRP A 373 -3.71 -16.78 10.99
CA TRP A 373 -2.33 -16.37 11.19
C TRP A 373 -2.05 -16.18 12.68
N GLU A 374 -1.03 -16.84 13.19
CA GLU A 374 -0.59 -16.71 14.58
C GLU A 374 0.50 -15.62 14.68
N GLN A 375 0.20 -14.54 15.39
CA GLN A 375 1.20 -13.50 15.64
C GLN A 375 2.20 -13.97 16.71
N LEU A 376 3.49 -13.92 16.37
CA LEU A 376 4.59 -14.39 17.23
C LEU A 376 5.33 -13.26 17.94
N THR A 377 5.32 -12.04 17.37
CA THR A 377 5.97 -10.86 17.97
C THR A 377 4.99 -9.70 18.09
N PHE A 378 5.21 -8.82 19.08
CA PHE A 378 4.30 -7.70 19.40
C PHE A 378 5.09 -6.41 19.61
N PHE A 379 5.96 -6.06 18.67
CA PHE A 379 6.76 -4.85 18.72
C PHE A 379 6.00 -3.65 18.17
N THR A 380 6.32 -2.46 18.69
CA THR A 380 5.83 -1.17 18.14
C THR A 380 6.70 -0.68 16.98
N ASP A 381 7.92 -1.18 16.88
CA ASP A 381 8.85 -1.06 15.76
C ASP A 381 8.74 -2.30 14.83
N SER A 382 9.85 -2.78 14.27
CA SER A 382 9.81 -3.85 13.27
C SER A 382 10.58 -5.09 13.68
N ALA A 383 10.03 -6.26 13.35
CA ALA A 383 10.71 -7.55 13.33
C ALA A 383 10.71 -8.10 11.90
N VAL A 384 11.89 -8.31 11.33
CA VAL A 384 12.11 -8.71 9.93
C VAL A 384 13.08 -9.89 9.83
N TYR A 385 13.18 -10.49 8.66
CA TYR A 385 14.08 -11.60 8.35
C TYR A 385 13.98 -12.77 9.33
N PRO A 386 12.84 -13.45 9.42
CA PRO A 386 12.69 -14.59 10.33
C PRO A 386 13.57 -15.76 9.90
N ALA A 387 14.12 -16.47 10.88
CA ALA A 387 14.76 -17.77 10.73
C ALA A 387 14.32 -18.69 11.87
N ILE A 388 14.04 -19.95 11.56
CA ILE A 388 13.61 -20.94 12.55
C ILE A 388 14.72 -21.97 12.76
N SER A 389 14.94 -22.41 14.02
CA SER A 389 15.92 -23.44 14.36
C SER A 389 15.54 -24.80 13.73
N PRO A 390 16.51 -25.69 13.48
CA PRO A 390 16.24 -27.00 12.88
C PRO A 390 15.25 -27.86 13.68
N ASP A 391 15.16 -27.68 14.99
CA ASP A 391 14.21 -28.36 15.89
C ASP A 391 12.86 -27.64 16.01
N GLY A 392 12.71 -26.46 15.38
CA GLY A 392 11.48 -25.67 15.40
C GLY A 392 11.17 -24.92 16.70
N ARG A 393 12.10 -24.92 17.67
CA ARG A 393 11.84 -24.37 19.00
C ARG A 393 12.31 -22.94 19.19
N MET A 394 13.17 -22.45 18.30
CA MET A 394 13.72 -21.10 18.38
C MET A 394 13.44 -20.33 17.10
N LEU A 395 13.12 -19.05 17.25
CA LEU A 395 12.94 -18.08 16.19
C LEU A 395 14.01 -17.02 16.33
N ALA A 396 14.83 -16.83 15.30
CA ALA A 396 15.75 -15.71 15.19
C ALA A 396 15.18 -14.67 14.22
N PHE A 397 15.44 -13.40 14.48
CA PHE A 397 14.97 -12.30 13.65
C PHE A 397 15.79 -11.02 13.90
N ILE A 398 15.72 -10.10 12.96
CA ILE A 398 16.29 -8.76 13.13
C ILE A 398 15.19 -7.82 13.64
N ARG A 399 15.48 -7.11 14.73
CA ARG A 399 14.66 -6.00 15.20
C ARG A 399 15.29 -4.70 14.73
N GLY A 400 14.59 -3.99 13.87
CA GLY A 400 15.03 -2.79 13.17
C GLY A 400 14.29 -2.63 11.85
N ASP A 401 14.72 -1.69 11.05
CA ASP A 401 14.16 -1.50 9.71
C ASP A 401 14.61 -2.60 8.74
N ASP A 402 13.86 -2.81 7.66
CA ASP A 402 14.18 -3.75 6.59
C ASP A 402 15.23 -3.20 5.59
N SER A 403 15.76 -2.01 5.85
CA SER A 403 16.79 -1.37 5.05
C SER A 403 18.18 -1.89 5.38
N PHE A 404 19.00 -2.17 4.36
CA PHE A 404 20.41 -2.51 4.55
C PHE A 404 21.29 -1.33 5.00
N LEU A 405 20.74 -0.10 5.06
CA LEU A 405 21.42 1.10 5.55
C LEU A 405 21.10 1.42 7.02
N THR A 406 20.09 0.80 7.61
CA THR A 406 19.69 1.09 8.98
C THR A 406 20.22 0.04 9.96
N PRO A 407 20.64 0.46 11.17
CA PRO A 407 21.04 -0.48 12.22
C PRO A 407 19.89 -1.39 12.62
N GLY A 408 20.20 -2.68 12.81
CA GLY A 408 19.29 -3.66 13.36
C GLY A 408 19.98 -4.58 14.33
N GLN A 409 19.25 -5.18 15.27
CA GLN A 409 19.79 -6.09 16.23
C GLN A 409 19.22 -7.49 16.03
N LEU A 410 20.09 -8.50 16.14
CA LEU A 410 19.68 -9.90 16.12
C LEU A 410 19.05 -10.28 17.46
N TYR A 411 17.86 -10.80 17.41
CA TYR A 411 17.12 -11.35 18.52
C TYR A 411 16.84 -12.83 18.33
N ILE A 412 16.69 -13.53 19.45
CA ILE A 412 16.21 -14.90 19.50
C ILE A 412 15.03 -15.00 20.46
N GLN A 413 14.05 -15.85 20.12
CA GLN A 413 12.87 -16.09 20.92
C GLN A 413 12.56 -17.59 20.94
N MET A 414 12.27 -18.13 22.13
CA MET A 414 11.77 -19.51 22.26
C MET A 414 10.31 -19.57 21.85
N LEU A 415 9.95 -20.53 21.01
CA LEU A 415 8.56 -20.75 20.62
C LEU A 415 7.88 -21.75 21.56
N PRO A 416 6.55 -21.63 21.79
CA PRO A 416 5.67 -20.60 21.22
C PRO A 416 5.68 -19.25 21.97
N ASN A 417 6.05 -19.14 23.26
CA ASN A 417 5.75 -17.99 24.11
C ASN A 417 6.96 -17.43 24.87
N GLY A 418 8.19 -17.69 24.40
CA GLY A 418 9.40 -17.14 25.02
C GLY A 418 9.52 -15.64 24.84
N GLN A 419 10.19 -14.97 25.78
CA GLN A 419 10.52 -13.56 25.60
C GLN A 419 11.69 -13.42 24.62
N PRO A 420 11.69 -12.42 23.73
CA PRO A 420 12.80 -12.13 22.84
C PRO A 420 14.05 -11.72 23.62
N VAL A 421 15.19 -12.28 23.26
CA VAL A 421 16.51 -11.97 23.85
C VAL A 421 17.41 -11.40 22.75
N GLN A 422 18.02 -10.26 23.01
CA GLN A 422 18.97 -9.62 22.10
C GLN A 422 20.31 -10.33 22.12
N LEU A 423 20.85 -10.68 20.94
CA LEU A 423 22.13 -11.36 20.80
C LEU A 423 23.27 -10.43 20.34
N THR A 424 22.95 -9.32 19.67
CA THR A 424 23.96 -8.37 19.17
C THR A 424 23.70 -6.96 19.70
N HIS A 425 24.77 -6.15 19.88
CA HIS A 425 24.68 -4.84 20.52
C HIS A 425 25.41 -3.72 19.74
N ASP A 426 25.95 -4.02 18.56
CA ASP A 426 26.57 -3.04 17.69
C ASP A 426 25.54 -2.38 16.76
N ALA A 427 25.84 -1.18 16.23
CA ALA A 427 24.94 -0.42 15.40
C ALA A 427 25.05 -0.72 13.88
N ARG A 428 25.67 -1.83 13.49
CA ARG A 428 25.73 -2.24 12.09
C ARG A 428 24.38 -2.77 11.61
N SER A 429 24.08 -2.61 10.33
CA SER A 429 22.93 -3.26 9.70
C SER A 429 23.13 -4.78 9.69
N LYS A 430 22.08 -5.52 9.95
CA LYS A 430 22.09 -6.99 9.95
C LYS A 430 20.99 -7.54 9.07
N LEU A 431 21.30 -8.60 8.33
CA LEU A 431 20.44 -9.17 7.31
C LEU A 431 20.44 -10.70 7.41
N SER A 432 19.31 -11.30 7.02
CA SER A 432 19.18 -12.72 6.66
C SER A 432 19.85 -13.69 7.67
N PRO A 433 19.42 -13.71 8.94
CA PRO A 433 19.91 -14.67 9.90
C PRO A 433 19.57 -16.11 9.46
N VAL A 434 20.45 -17.05 9.78
CA VAL A 434 20.23 -18.46 9.52
C VAL A 434 20.87 -19.30 10.63
N PHE A 435 20.17 -20.33 11.11
CA PHE A 435 20.72 -21.26 12.08
C PHE A 435 21.69 -22.23 11.47
N SER A 436 22.75 -22.59 12.19
CA SER A 436 23.56 -23.77 11.87
C SER A 436 22.74 -25.06 11.98
N PRO A 437 23.09 -26.14 11.28
CA PRO A 437 22.33 -27.39 11.30
C PRO A 437 22.17 -28.03 12.66
N ASP A 438 23.14 -27.83 13.58
CA ASP A 438 23.07 -28.26 14.96
C ASP A 438 22.27 -27.32 15.87
N GLY A 439 21.83 -26.17 15.35
CA GLY A 439 21.08 -25.15 16.10
C GLY A 439 21.90 -24.38 17.13
N SER A 440 23.23 -24.49 17.18
CA SER A 440 24.06 -23.87 18.20
C SER A 440 24.54 -22.46 17.86
N ARG A 441 24.50 -22.08 16.58
CA ARG A 441 25.00 -20.80 16.07
C ARG A 441 23.99 -20.17 15.12
N ILE A 442 24.05 -18.86 14.97
CA ILE A 442 23.29 -18.09 13.98
C ILE A 442 24.30 -17.29 13.17
N ALA A 443 24.35 -17.54 11.84
CA ALA A 443 25.04 -16.66 10.91
C ALA A 443 24.11 -15.57 10.40
N TYR A 444 24.66 -14.39 10.11
CA TYR A 444 23.92 -13.25 9.57
C TYR A 444 24.83 -12.41 8.69
N GLY A 445 24.24 -11.76 7.68
CA GLY A 445 24.93 -10.79 6.86
C GLY A 445 25.05 -9.44 7.54
N VAL A 446 26.13 -8.72 7.27
CA VAL A 446 26.32 -7.31 7.55
C VAL A 446 26.54 -6.61 6.22
N ALA A 447 25.85 -5.49 5.99
CA ALA A 447 26.07 -4.67 4.79
C ALA A 447 27.03 -3.52 5.10
N LEU A 448 27.84 -3.13 4.11
CA LEU A 448 28.72 -1.96 4.14
C LEU A 448 29.73 -1.93 5.32
N PRO A 449 30.76 -2.83 5.31
CA PRO A 449 31.14 -3.72 4.21
C PRO A 449 30.32 -5.03 4.20
N TRP A 450 30.16 -5.63 3.04
CA TRP A 450 29.45 -6.90 2.92
C TRP A 450 30.28 -8.05 3.54
N GLU A 451 29.77 -8.57 4.66
CA GLU A 451 30.43 -9.61 5.45
C GLU A 451 29.41 -10.56 6.04
N THR A 452 29.82 -11.80 6.29
CA THR A 452 29.02 -12.73 7.08
C THR A 452 29.64 -12.94 8.44
N TRP A 453 28.85 -12.78 9.46
CA TRP A 453 29.17 -12.91 10.86
C TRP A 453 28.39 -14.05 11.49
N GLU A 454 28.85 -14.60 12.60
CA GLU A 454 28.09 -15.55 13.41
C GLU A 454 28.13 -15.20 14.87
N VAL A 455 27.13 -15.66 15.61
CA VAL A 455 27.04 -15.58 17.06
C VAL A 455 26.47 -16.88 17.62
N ALA A 456 26.90 -17.30 18.81
CA ALA A 456 26.32 -18.46 19.49
C ALA A 456 24.87 -18.15 19.94
N VAL A 457 23.98 -19.13 19.88
CA VAL A 457 22.57 -19.02 20.33
C VAL A 457 22.47 -18.64 21.82
N LEU A 458 23.44 -19.07 22.64
CA LEU A 458 23.50 -18.73 24.05
C LEU A 458 24.13 -17.36 24.33
N GLY A 459 24.43 -16.57 23.28
CA GLY A 459 25.13 -15.29 23.40
C GLY A 459 26.64 -15.43 23.37
N GLY A 460 27.30 -14.28 23.34
CA GLY A 460 28.75 -14.17 23.23
C GLY A 460 29.14 -13.11 22.19
N GLU A 461 30.47 -12.90 22.03
CA GLU A 461 30.95 -11.94 21.04
C GLU A 461 30.75 -12.49 19.61
N PRO A 462 30.10 -11.73 18.72
CA PRO A 462 30.01 -12.10 17.31
C PRO A 462 31.38 -12.15 16.65
N ARG A 463 31.55 -13.08 15.72
CA ARG A 463 32.79 -13.20 14.94
C ARG A 463 32.52 -13.19 13.45
N GLN A 464 33.41 -12.55 12.71
CA GLN A 464 33.37 -12.59 11.24
C GLN A 464 33.85 -13.97 10.75
N ILE A 465 33.05 -14.56 9.85
CA ILE A 465 33.39 -15.87 9.22
C ILE A 465 33.75 -15.73 7.74
N LEU A 466 33.11 -14.81 7.01
CA LEU A 466 33.40 -14.60 5.59
C LEU A 466 33.45 -13.10 5.28
N PRO A 467 34.55 -12.58 4.71
CA PRO A 467 34.59 -11.25 4.10
C PRO A 467 33.96 -11.29 2.68
N ASN A 468 33.51 -10.15 2.19
CA ASN A 468 32.94 -9.95 0.85
C ASN A 468 31.81 -10.93 0.54
N SER A 469 30.91 -11.15 1.48
CA SER A 469 29.89 -12.19 1.36
C SER A 469 28.56 -11.78 1.96
N SER A 470 27.52 -12.39 1.47
CA SER A 470 26.15 -12.22 1.94
C SER A 470 25.40 -13.55 1.90
N SER A 471 24.29 -13.64 2.65
CA SER A 471 23.28 -14.72 2.51
C SER A 471 23.83 -16.13 2.59
N LEU A 472 24.53 -16.45 3.68
CA LEU A 472 25.06 -17.78 3.90
C LEU A 472 23.93 -18.78 4.23
N THR A 473 24.05 -20.00 3.71
CA THR A 473 23.26 -21.18 4.09
C THR A 473 24.18 -22.36 4.26
N TRP A 474 24.06 -23.10 5.39
CA TRP A 474 24.77 -24.37 5.54
C TRP A 474 24.14 -25.46 4.70
N ILE A 475 24.97 -26.29 4.08
CA ILE A 475 24.57 -27.43 3.26
C ILE A 475 25.37 -28.68 3.68
N ASP A 476 24.97 -29.86 3.21
CA ASP A 476 25.63 -31.13 3.51
C ASP A 476 25.85 -31.36 5.03
N ASP A 477 24.81 -31.17 5.83
CA ASP A 477 24.83 -31.25 7.31
C ASP A 477 25.93 -30.39 7.97
N GLY A 478 26.17 -29.20 7.39
CA GLY A 478 27.12 -28.20 7.92
C GLY A 478 28.56 -28.41 7.46
N ARG A 479 28.85 -29.39 6.60
CA ARG A 479 30.21 -29.57 6.07
C ARG A 479 30.59 -28.55 5.02
N ASN A 480 29.62 -28.02 4.31
CA ASN A 480 29.77 -26.99 3.30
C ASN A 480 28.80 -25.85 3.52
N ILE A 481 29.10 -24.72 2.88
CA ILE A 481 28.28 -23.51 2.88
C ILE A 481 27.97 -23.10 1.43
N LEU A 482 26.81 -22.51 1.25
CA LEU A 482 26.39 -21.83 0.04
C LEU A 482 26.21 -20.36 0.40
N PHE A 483 26.83 -19.44 -0.34
CA PHE A 483 26.78 -18.02 -0.04
C PHE A 483 26.93 -17.18 -1.31
N SER A 484 26.54 -15.90 -1.21
CA SER A 484 26.74 -14.94 -2.27
C SER A 484 28.06 -14.21 -2.04
N GLU A 485 29.01 -14.33 -2.97
CA GLU A 485 30.32 -13.69 -2.92
C GLU A 485 30.29 -12.41 -3.75
N LEU A 486 30.66 -11.28 -3.12
CA LEU A 486 30.81 -10.01 -3.80
C LEU A 486 32.16 -9.97 -4.54
N ARG A 487 32.10 -9.69 -5.82
CA ARG A 487 33.23 -9.55 -6.72
C ARG A 487 33.31 -8.13 -7.28
N LEU A 488 34.29 -7.89 -8.12
CA LEU A 488 34.56 -6.60 -8.71
C LEU A 488 33.29 -5.96 -9.32
N GLY A 489 33.05 -4.68 -9.02
CA GLY A 489 31.96 -3.90 -9.59
C GLY A 489 30.58 -4.21 -9.06
N VAL A 490 30.46 -4.61 -7.77
CA VAL A 490 29.20 -5.02 -7.07
C VAL A 490 28.55 -6.28 -7.64
N HIS A 491 29.28 -7.07 -8.40
CA HIS A 491 28.80 -8.35 -8.94
C HIS A 491 28.75 -9.42 -7.85
N MET A 492 27.58 -10.00 -7.60
CA MET A 492 27.42 -11.10 -6.63
C MET A 492 27.21 -12.45 -7.32
N VAL A 493 28.08 -13.39 -6.99
CA VAL A 493 28.09 -14.76 -7.53
C VAL A 493 27.76 -15.74 -6.43
N VAL A 494 26.93 -16.73 -6.69
CA VAL A 494 26.65 -17.81 -5.73
C VAL A 494 27.77 -18.82 -5.76
N VAL A 495 28.40 -19.02 -4.59
CA VAL A 495 29.58 -19.90 -4.40
C VAL A 495 29.25 -20.95 -3.35
N THR A 496 29.77 -22.18 -3.55
CA THR A 496 29.81 -23.17 -2.49
C THR A 496 31.25 -23.49 -2.11
N ALA A 497 31.50 -23.67 -0.82
CA ALA A 497 32.81 -23.96 -0.24
C ALA A 497 32.64 -24.66 1.12
N ASN A 498 33.72 -25.13 1.75
CA ASN A 498 33.71 -25.41 3.18
C ASN A 498 33.84 -24.06 3.99
N GLU A 499 33.62 -24.08 5.28
CA GLU A 499 33.71 -22.86 6.13
C GLU A 499 35.08 -22.17 6.04
N ALA A 500 36.17 -22.92 5.76
CA ALA A 500 37.51 -22.39 5.56
C ALA A 500 37.78 -21.90 4.12
N ARG A 501 36.73 -21.77 3.28
CA ARG A 501 36.81 -21.46 1.84
C ARG A 501 37.60 -22.44 0.99
N GLY A 502 37.91 -23.62 1.50
CA GLY A 502 38.49 -24.70 0.71
C GLY A 502 37.46 -25.28 -0.26
N ASN A 503 37.95 -25.79 -1.41
CA ASN A 503 37.09 -26.34 -2.47
C ASN A 503 36.00 -25.40 -2.99
N ALA A 504 36.26 -24.08 -2.97
CA ALA A 504 35.33 -23.09 -3.49
C ALA A 504 35.06 -23.31 -5.00
N ARG A 505 33.80 -23.27 -5.38
CA ARG A 505 33.36 -23.30 -6.78
C ARG A 505 32.14 -22.42 -6.97
N ASP A 506 32.06 -21.85 -8.16
CA ASP A 506 30.88 -21.11 -8.58
C ASP A 506 29.72 -22.06 -8.85
N VAL A 507 28.56 -21.73 -8.34
CA VAL A 507 27.28 -22.39 -8.57
C VAL A 507 26.49 -21.65 -9.63
N TYR A 508 26.42 -20.31 -9.48
CA TYR A 508 25.71 -19.45 -10.41
C TYR A 508 26.35 -18.07 -10.46
N ALA A 509 26.57 -17.57 -11.67
CA ALA A 509 27.00 -16.20 -11.93
C ALA A 509 25.93 -15.51 -12.80
N PRO A 510 25.35 -14.40 -12.36
CA PRO A 510 24.44 -13.61 -13.17
C PRO A 510 25.10 -13.11 -14.46
N ALA A 511 24.30 -12.92 -15.51
CA ALA A 511 24.85 -12.56 -16.83
C ALA A 511 25.41 -11.14 -16.91
N GLY A 512 24.96 -10.24 -16.07
CA GLY A 512 25.38 -8.84 -16.07
C GLY A 512 26.58 -8.59 -15.16
N ALA A 513 27.49 -7.73 -15.57
CA ALA A 513 28.68 -7.38 -14.79
C ALA A 513 28.40 -6.71 -13.43
N ARG A 514 27.18 -6.24 -13.22
CA ARG A 514 26.71 -5.60 -11.98
C ARG A 514 25.51 -6.28 -11.35
N SER A 515 25.05 -7.38 -11.97
CA SER A 515 23.94 -8.17 -11.44
C SER A 515 24.35 -8.90 -10.17
N MET A 516 23.44 -9.02 -9.22
CA MET A 516 23.71 -9.54 -7.89
C MET A 516 22.80 -10.71 -7.56
N ALA A 517 23.33 -11.90 -7.37
CA ALA A 517 22.60 -13.02 -6.81
C ALA A 517 22.60 -12.89 -5.28
N HIS A 518 21.60 -12.21 -4.74
CA HIS A 518 21.54 -11.78 -3.34
C HIS A 518 21.30 -12.93 -2.36
N HIS A 519 20.33 -13.82 -2.67
CA HIS A 519 19.99 -14.96 -1.82
C HIS A 519 19.96 -16.23 -2.63
N SER A 520 20.35 -17.31 -1.97
CA SER A 520 20.36 -18.65 -2.59
C SER A 520 19.88 -19.71 -1.59
N TYR A 521 19.00 -20.60 -2.06
CA TYR A 521 18.38 -21.65 -1.25
C TYR A 521 18.51 -22.99 -1.95
N LEU A 522 19.26 -23.93 -1.36
CA LEU A 522 19.42 -25.28 -1.89
C LEU A 522 18.11 -26.07 -1.74
N SER A 523 17.72 -26.78 -2.77
CA SER A 523 16.59 -27.70 -2.71
C SER A 523 16.86 -28.87 -1.75
N PRO A 524 15.82 -29.45 -1.09
CA PRO A 524 16.00 -30.56 -0.15
C PRO A 524 16.70 -31.81 -0.75
N ASP A 525 16.59 -32.00 -2.07
CA ASP A 525 17.24 -33.08 -2.79
C ASP A 525 18.72 -32.80 -3.17
N GLY A 526 19.21 -31.58 -2.82
CA GLY A 526 20.57 -31.13 -3.09
C GLY A 526 20.92 -30.88 -4.56
N ARG A 527 19.92 -30.85 -5.47
CA ARG A 527 20.19 -30.82 -6.93
C ARG A 527 20.01 -29.45 -7.55
N ARG A 528 19.28 -28.52 -6.90
CA ARG A 528 18.88 -27.22 -7.45
C ARG A 528 19.05 -26.13 -6.44
N VAL A 529 19.22 -24.92 -6.94
CA VAL A 529 19.32 -23.71 -6.13
C VAL A 529 18.28 -22.70 -6.62
N LEU A 530 17.46 -22.22 -5.71
CA LEU A 530 16.59 -21.06 -5.92
C LEU A 530 17.43 -19.80 -5.70
N ILE A 531 17.40 -18.88 -6.65
CA ILE A 531 18.17 -17.63 -6.66
C ILE A 531 17.23 -16.44 -6.62
N VAL A 532 17.51 -15.48 -5.72
CA VAL A 532 16.99 -14.12 -5.75
C VAL A 532 18.07 -13.23 -6.35
N GLU A 533 17.73 -12.50 -7.40
CA GLU A 533 18.69 -11.75 -8.21
C GLU A 533 18.24 -10.32 -8.44
N MET A 534 19.20 -9.40 -8.46
CA MET A 534 19.07 -8.04 -8.98
C MET A 534 19.78 -7.93 -10.31
N ASP A 535 19.22 -7.14 -11.21
CA ASP A 535 19.79 -6.84 -12.52
C ASP A 535 20.95 -5.82 -12.45
N ASN A 536 21.46 -5.37 -13.60
CA ASN A 536 22.56 -4.40 -13.69
C ASN A 536 22.22 -3.00 -13.13
N ARG A 537 20.95 -2.72 -12.87
CA ARG A 537 20.48 -1.45 -12.29
C ARG A 537 20.30 -1.52 -10.78
N GLY A 538 20.33 -2.73 -10.22
CA GLY A 538 20.01 -2.98 -8.83
C GLY A 538 18.52 -3.29 -8.60
N ASP A 539 17.73 -3.48 -9.66
CA ASP A 539 16.32 -3.84 -9.56
C ASP A 539 16.17 -5.34 -9.33
N LEU A 540 15.33 -5.70 -8.35
CA LEU A 540 14.95 -7.09 -8.12
C LEU A 540 14.15 -7.63 -9.30
N ILE A 541 14.53 -8.80 -9.78
CA ILE A 541 13.86 -9.50 -10.88
C ILE A 541 13.17 -10.78 -10.40
N SER A 542 12.47 -11.48 -11.30
CA SER A 542 11.80 -12.73 -10.98
C SER A 542 12.78 -13.78 -10.46
N CYS A 543 12.40 -14.53 -9.42
CA CYS A 543 13.17 -15.65 -8.89
C CYS A 543 13.42 -16.72 -9.97
N ARG A 544 14.57 -17.38 -9.88
CA ARG A 544 14.95 -18.44 -10.80
C ARG A 544 15.54 -19.64 -10.09
N VAL A 545 15.35 -20.81 -10.66
CA VAL A 545 15.95 -22.06 -10.20
C VAL A 545 16.99 -22.54 -11.18
N VAL A 546 18.17 -22.85 -10.67
CA VAL A 546 19.33 -23.34 -11.44
C VAL A 546 19.83 -24.68 -10.90
N PRO A 547 20.53 -25.53 -11.72
CA PRO A 547 21.16 -26.71 -11.21
C PRO A 547 22.30 -26.41 -10.22
N PHE A 548 22.39 -27.13 -9.10
CA PHE A 548 23.48 -26.95 -8.12
C PHE A 548 24.85 -27.34 -8.66
N THR A 549 24.92 -28.29 -9.62
CA THR A 549 26.17 -28.76 -10.22
C THR A 549 26.78 -27.76 -11.21
N GLY A 550 26.16 -26.63 -11.48
CA GLY A 550 26.63 -25.66 -12.47
C GLY A 550 26.45 -26.13 -13.94
N ALA A 551 25.60 -27.13 -14.17
CA ALA A 551 25.33 -27.62 -15.53
C ALA A 551 24.61 -26.55 -16.35
N SER A 552 25.02 -26.42 -17.63
CA SER A 552 24.44 -25.46 -18.57
C SER A 552 22.98 -25.79 -18.89
N GLY A 553 22.05 -24.98 -18.48
CA GLY A 553 20.65 -25.01 -18.88
C GLY A 553 20.02 -23.64 -18.62
N PRO A 554 18.96 -23.26 -19.36
CA PRO A 554 18.28 -21.99 -19.09
C PRO A 554 17.70 -22.02 -17.66
N PRO A 555 17.83 -20.94 -16.88
CA PRO A 555 17.25 -20.87 -15.57
C PRO A 555 15.71 -20.94 -15.67
N GLN A 556 15.10 -21.69 -14.78
CA GLN A 556 13.64 -21.80 -14.70
C GLN A 556 13.11 -20.67 -13.83
N ILE A 557 12.28 -19.79 -14.39
CA ILE A 557 11.62 -18.70 -13.66
C ILE A 557 10.52 -19.28 -12.77
N VAL A 558 10.41 -18.79 -11.54
CA VAL A 558 9.38 -19.14 -10.55
C VAL A 558 8.74 -17.88 -9.96
N GLY A 559 7.47 -18.00 -9.60
CA GLY A 559 6.63 -16.89 -9.18
C GLY A 559 5.86 -16.24 -10.33
N PRO A 560 5.06 -15.21 -10.06
CA PRO A 560 4.33 -14.48 -11.09
C PRO A 560 5.28 -13.79 -12.08
N PRO A 561 4.96 -13.78 -13.38
CA PRO A 561 5.88 -13.33 -14.43
C PRO A 561 6.28 -11.85 -14.33
N ASP A 562 5.38 -11.00 -13.79
CA ASP A 562 5.61 -9.55 -13.65
C ASP A 562 6.05 -9.18 -12.23
N GLY A 563 6.59 -10.11 -11.47
CA GLY A 563 6.91 -9.91 -10.07
C GLY A 563 8.41 -9.80 -9.79
N SER A 564 8.78 -8.88 -8.89
CA SER A 564 10.13 -8.74 -8.33
C SER A 564 10.26 -9.59 -7.08
N CYS A 565 11.17 -10.56 -7.10
CA CYS A 565 11.35 -11.54 -6.03
C CYS A 565 12.29 -10.99 -4.95
N THR A 566 11.88 -11.03 -3.69
CA THR A 566 12.68 -10.52 -2.56
C THR A 566 13.25 -11.64 -1.69
N ASN A 567 12.58 -12.78 -1.63
CA ASN A 567 12.97 -13.88 -0.75
C ASN A 567 12.41 -15.21 -1.26
N GLY A 568 12.93 -16.36 -0.78
CA GLY A 568 12.40 -17.66 -1.18
C GLY A 568 12.68 -18.78 -0.20
N ALA A 569 11.97 -19.88 -0.37
CA ALA A 569 12.16 -21.11 0.39
C ALA A 569 11.64 -22.32 -0.38
N TRP A 570 12.18 -23.51 -0.11
CA TRP A 570 11.63 -24.77 -0.59
C TRP A 570 10.68 -25.39 0.43
N SER A 571 9.62 -26.05 -0.05
CA SER A 571 8.88 -26.98 0.81
C SER A 571 9.79 -28.14 1.24
N LYS A 572 9.52 -28.74 2.41
CA LYS A 572 10.32 -29.82 2.97
C LYS A 572 10.47 -31.01 2.02
N ASP A 573 9.45 -31.30 1.23
CA ASP A 573 9.43 -32.38 0.24
C ASP A 573 10.02 -31.99 -1.12
N GLY A 574 10.42 -30.72 -1.29
CA GLY A 574 10.95 -30.17 -2.56
C GLY A 574 9.94 -30.07 -3.69
N GLN A 575 8.63 -30.31 -3.43
CA GLN A 575 7.60 -30.25 -4.48
C GLN A 575 7.11 -28.83 -4.76
N TYR A 576 7.31 -27.89 -3.82
CA TYR A 576 6.93 -26.50 -3.98
C TYR A 576 8.08 -25.55 -3.70
N VAL A 577 8.06 -24.44 -4.43
CA VAL A 577 8.88 -23.26 -4.14
C VAL A 577 7.94 -22.19 -3.61
N TYR A 578 8.30 -21.59 -2.49
CA TYR A 578 7.64 -20.41 -1.91
C TYR A 578 8.52 -19.20 -2.19
N VAL A 579 7.92 -18.10 -2.63
CA VAL A 579 8.63 -16.86 -2.94
C VAL A 579 7.85 -15.65 -2.41
N SER A 580 8.58 -14.70 -1.83
CA SER A 580 8.05 -13.38 -1.51
C SER A 580 8.24 -12.50 -2.74
N VAL A 581 7.14 -11.98 -3.28
CA VAL A 581 7.17 -11.29 -4.58
C VAL A 581 6.38 -10.00 -4.51
N VAL A 582 7.01 -8.93 -4.93
CA VAL A 582 6.37 -7.63 -5.14
C VAL A 582 5.68 -7.65 -6.51
N VAL A 583 4.36 -7.57 -6.50
CA VAL A 583 3.54 -7.41 -7.70
C VAL A 583 2.72 -6.15 -7.55
N LYS A 584 2.88 -5.21 -8.47
CA LYS A 584 2.16 -3.93 -8.41
C LYS A 584 2.31 -3.22 -7.06
N GLY A 585 3.53 -3.13 -6.54
CA GLY A 585 3.88 -2.43 -5.31
C GLY A 585 3.49 -3.12 -4.00
N ALA A 586 2.81 -4.28 -4.04
CA ALA A 586 2.47 -5.07 -2.86
C ALA A 586 3.30 -6.36 -2.81
N SER A 587 3.98 -6.59 -1.68
CA SER A 587 4.75 -7.81 -1.44
C SER A 587 3.88 -8.87 -0.80
N HIS A 588 3.74 -10.04 -1.47
CA HIS A 588 2.98 -11.18 -0.98
C HIS A 588 3.73 -12.48 -1.17
N ILE A 589 3.34 -13.51 -0.38
CA ILE A 589 3.89 -14.85 -0.53
C ILE A 589 3.12 -15.60 -1.62
N TRP A 590 3.90 -16.15 -2.55
CA TRP A 590 3.43 -17.00 -3.63
C TRP A 590 4.04 -18.39 -3.49
N ARG A 591 3.37 -19.42 -3.97
CA ARG A 591 3.95 -20.74 -4.12
C ARG A 591 3.78 -21.23 -5.55
N GLN A 592 4.67 -22.09 -5.96
CA GLN A 592 4.60 -22.74 -7.26
C GLN A 592 5.05 -24.20 -7.16
N ARG A 593 4.26 -25.10 -7.69
CA ARG A 593 4.67 -26.50 -7.77
C ARG A 593 5.85 -26.65 -8.73
N PHE A 594 6.90 -27.29 -8.29
CA PHE A 594 8.12 -27.46 -9.05
C PHE A 594 8.25 -28.91 -9.55
N PRO A 595 8.79 -29.20 -10.79
CA PRO A 595 9.27 -28.20 -11.77
C PRO A 595 8.20 -27.58 -12.65
N ALA A 596 6.97 -28.04 -12.62
CA ALA A 596 5.89 -27.57 -13.50
C ALA A 596 4.62 -27.28 -12.71
N GLY A 597 4.29 -26.01 -12.55
CA GLY A 597 3.07 -25.52 -11.92
C GLY A 597 2.86 -24.04 -12.22
N GLN A 598 1.61 -23.56 -12.06
CA GLN A 598 1.33 -22.14 -12.13
C GLN A 598 1.61 -21.51 -10.75
N PRO A 599 2.05 -20.25 -10.69
CA PRO A 599 2.15 -19.53 -9.43
C PRO A 599 0.77 -19.38 -8.77
N GLU A 600 0.69 -19.65 -7.47
CA GLU A 600 -0.50 -19.51 -6.64
C GLU A 600 -0.19 -18.53 -5.51
N GLN A 601 -1.03 -17.53 -5.32
CA GLN A 601 -0.89 -16.57 -4.23
C GLN A 601 -1.31 -17.21 -2.91
N VAL A 602 -0.43 -17.18 -1.90
CA VAL A 602 -0.65 -17.78 -0.58
C VAL A 602 -1.17 -16.73 0.42
N THR A 603 -0.64 -15.51 0.36
CA THR A 603 -1.09 -14.40 1.20
C THR A 603 -1.66 -13.28 0.36
N SER A 604 -2.59 -12.52 0.92
CA SER A 604 -3.24 -11.39 0.25
C SER A 604 -3.75 -10.41 1.29
N GLY A 605 -3.94 -9.15 0.92
CA GLY A 605 -4.47 -8.13 1.81
C GLY A 605 -3.81 -6.78 1.65
N PRO A 606 -4.04 -5.86 2.59
CA PRO A 606 -3.45 -4.52 2.56
C PRO A 606 -2.04 -4.45 3.16
N THR A 607 -1.59 -5.51 3.84
CA THR A 607 -0.24 -5.64 4.40
C THR A 607 0.71 -6.23 3.38
N THR A 608 2.00 -6.02 3.58
CA THR A 608 3.05 -6.64 2.80
C THR A 608 3.73 -7.74 3.62
N GLU A 609 4.05 -8.86 3.00
CA GLU A 609 4.72 -9.99 3.62
C GLU A 609 6.11 -10.17 3.01
N GLU A 610 7.14 -10.29 3.87
CA GLU A 610 8.53 -10.41 3.46
C GLU A 610 9.30 -11.42 4.31
N GLY A 611 10.20 -12.15 3.65
CA GLY A 611 10.97 -13.21 4.29
C GLY A 611 10.12 -14.47 4.50
N ILE A 612 10.73 -15.63 4.36
CA ILE A 612 10.07 -16.92 4.50
C ILE A 612 10.97 -17.85 5.29
N ALA A 613 10.54 -18.25 6.49
CA ALA A 613 11.18 -19.30 7.29
C ALA A 613 10.24 -20.50 7.38
N MET A 614 10.53 -21.56 6.63
CA MET A 614 9.73 -22.78 6.62
C MET A 614 9.87 -23.52 7.95
N ALA A 615 8.75 -23.87 8.57
CA ALA A 615 8.76 -24.69 9.79
C ALA A 615 9.31 -26.10 9.45
N PRO A 616 10.10 -26.71 10.36
CA PRO A 616 10.72 -28.02 10.11
C PRO A 616 9.70 -29.16 9.90
N ASP A 617 8.48 -29.02 10.41
CA ASP A 617 7.37 -29.95 10.14
C ASP A 617 6.80 -29.82 8.72
N GLY A 618 7.05 -28.71 8.04
CA GLY A 618 6.53 -28.41 6.71
C GLY A 618 5.05 -28.02 6.68
N GLN A 619 4.40 -27.77 7.85
CA GLN A 619 2.97 -27.45 7.94
C GLN A 619 2.70 -25.95 8.02
N SER A 620 3.72 -25.13 8.20
CA SER A 620 3.60 -23.67 8.27
C SER A 620 4.91 -23.00 7.85
N PHE A 621 4.83 -21.69 7.67
CA PHE A 621 6.02 -20.84 7.56
C PHE A 621 5.84 -19.58 8.41
N ILE A 622 6.95 -18.94 8.74
CA ILE A 622 6.98 -17.66 9.46
C ILE A 622 7.39 -16.58 8.46
N THR A 623 6.69 -15.47 8.46
CA THR A 623 6.97 -14.31 7.61
C THR A 623 6.77 -13.01 8.40
N SER A 624 7.42 -11.95 7.96
CA SER A 624 7.24 -10.59 8.47
C SER A 624 6.07 -9.92 7.79
N VAL A 625 5.07 -9.51 8.56
CA VAL A 625 3.82 -8.90 8.08
C VAL A 625 3.71 -7.48 8.60
N GLY A 626 3.44 -6.53 7.72
CA GLY A 626 3.26 -5.15 8.14
C GLY A 626 3.15 -4.16 6.99
N ALA A 627 3.50 -2.92 7.27
CA ALA A 627 3.52 -1.84 6.29
C ALA A 627 4.76 -0.96 6.51
N THR A 628 5.26 -0.40 5.43
CA THR A 628 6.30 0.63 5.43
C THR A 628 5.69 1.88 4.81
N ASP A 629 5.69 2.96 5.57
CA ASP A 629 5.25 4.28 5.12
C ASP A 629 6.49 5.17 4.94
N THR A 630 6.60 5.85 3.82
CA THR A 630 7.62 6.87 3.58
C THR A 630 6.94 8.21 3.33
N THR A 631 7.40 9.24 4.02
CA THR A 631 6.82 10.58 3.93
C THR A 631 7.92 11.63 3.79
N VAL A 632 7.65 12.65 2.99
CA VAL A 632 8.55 13.79 2.81
C VAL A 632 8.28 14.84 3.87
N TRP A 633 9.33 15.30 4.51
CA TRP A 633 9.34 16.33 5.55
C TRP A 633 10.26 17.47 5.19
N ILE A 634 9.97 18.65 5.71
CA ILE A 634 10.87 19.81 5.69
C ILE A 634 11.22 20.17 7.13
N HIS A 635 12.49 20.48 7.34
CA HIS A 635 12.97 21.20 8.52
C HIS A 635 13.25 22.66 8.15
N ASP A 636 12.68 23.60 8.87
CA ASP A 636 12.91 25.04 8.71
C ASP A 636 12.97 25.76 10.07
N SER A 637 13.01 27.09 10.09
CA SER A 637 13.09 27.87 11.31
C SER A 637 11.88 27.72 12.25
N SER A 638 10.76 27.20 11.77
CA SER A 638 9.54 26.92 12.56
C SER A 638 9.47 25.48 13.08
N GLY A 639 10.34 24.60 12.60
CA GLY A 639 10.44 23.20 13.03
C GLY A 639 10.35 22.18 11.90
N GLU A 640 9.82 21.00 12.21
CA GLU A 640 9.67 19.90 11.25
C GLU A 640 8.22 19.79 10.78
N HIS A 641 8.01 19.75 9.46
CA HIS A 641 6.68 19.76 8.83
C HIS A 641 6.56 18.63 7.81
N GLN A 642 5.50 17.84 7.93
CA GLN A 642 5.19 16.82 6.91
C GLN A 642 4.63 17.47 5.65
N MET A 643 5.22 17.14 4.50
CA MET A 643 4.85 17.71 3.21
C MET A 643 4.01 16.78 2.35
N SER A 644 4.26 15.48 2.40
CA SER A 644 3.51 14.50 1.62
C SER A 644 2.43 13.82 2.44
N SER A 645 1.34 13.42 1.77
CA SER A 645 0.21 12.67 2.34
C SER A 645 -0.20 11.48 1.45
N GLU A 646 0.57 11.18 0.43
CA GLU A 646 0.30 10.21 -0.64
C GLU A 646 0.82 8.83 -0.31
N GLY A 647 0.72 8.27 0.79
CA GLY A 647 1.15 6.91 1.13
C GLY A 647 2.68 6.77 1.13
N GLN A 648 3.29 6.34 0.03
CA GLN A 648 4.75 6.31 -0.12
C GLN A 648 5.22 7.54 -0.88
N SER A 649 6.23 8.25 -0.36
CA SER A 649 6.80 9.44 -0.98
C SER A 649 8.31 9.49 -0.80
N ASP A 650 9.04 9.92 -1.84
CA ASP A 650 10.50 9.92 -1.89
C ASP A 650 11.04 11.02 -2.80
N ALA A 651 12.36 11.10 -2.92
CA ALA A 651 13.12 11.93 -3.87
C ALA A 651 12.70 13.40 -3.87
N ALA A 652 12.65 14.02 -2.68
CA ALA A 652 12.27 15.42 -2.56
C ALA A 652 13.34 16.38 -3.12
N SER A 653 12.92 17.44 -3.83
CA SER A 653 13.78 18.54 -4.27
C SER A 653 13.08 19.89 -4.22
N PHE A 654 13.80 20.95 -3.81
CA PHE A 654 13.30 22.32 -3.82
C PHE A 654 13.42 22.96 -5.20
N SER A 655 12.51 23.89 -5.50
CA SER A 655 12.75 24.88 -6.56
C SER A 655 13.89 25.83 -6.14
N ASN A 656 14.58 26.42 -7.10
CA ASN A 656 15.69 27.34 -6.83
C ASN A 656 15.30 28.56 -5.98
N ASP A 657 14.05 29.02 -6.07
CA ASP A 657 13.53 30.14 -5.26
C ASP A 657 12.97 29.68 -3.89
N GLY A 658 13.01 28.37 -3.61
CA GLY A 658 12.55 27.79 -2.36
C GLY A 658 11.04 27.82 -2.12
N LYS A 659 10.21 28.14 -3.12
CA LYS A 659 8.74 28.25 -2.94
C LYS A 659 7.99 26.98 -3.26
N LEU A 660 8.59 26.10 -4.07
CA LEU A 660 8.00 24.83 -4.46
C LEU A 660 8.86 23.68 -3.95
N LEU A 661 8.19 22.59 -3.59
CA LEU A 661 8.81 21.30 -3.30
C LEU A 661 8.28 20.28 -4.29
N TYR A 662 9.20 19.63 -5.00
CA TYR A 662 8.92 18.51 -5.87
C TYR A 662 9.22 17.21 -5.14
N TYR A 663 8.42 16.18 -5.34
CA TYR A 663 8.68 14.87 -4.76
C TYR A 663 7.96 13.77 -5.54
N MET A 664 8.48 12.57 -5.49
CA MET A 664 7.79 11.41 -6.02
C MET A 664 6.84 10.82 -4.97
N GLY A 665 5.70 10.30 -5.41
CA GLY A 665 4.73 9.68 -4.52
C GLY A 665 3.91 8.62 -5.22
N ILE A 666 3.49 7.62 -4.44
CA ILE A 666 2.52 6.60 -4.87
C ILE A 666 1.20 6.89 -4.19
N SER A 667 0.16 7.18 -4.97
CA SER A 667 -1.17 7.49 -4.42
C SER A 667 -2.20 6.42 -4.73
N GLY A 668 -3.02 6.09 -3.75
CA GLY A 668 -4.19 5.23 -3.92
C GLY A 668 -3.84 3.80 -4.36
N ARG A 669 -4.37 3.37 -5.52
CA ARG A 669 -4.14 2.04 -6.11
C ARG A 669 -3.07 2.04 -7.19
N SER A 670 -2.42 3.17 -7.41
CA SER A 670 -1.27 3.22 -8.33
C SER A 670 -0.13 2.41 -7.74
N THR A 671 0.65 1.81 -8.60
CA THR A 671 1.88 1.11 -8.27
C THR A 671 3.08 1.86 -8.81
N ASP A 672 2.79 2.87 -9.61
CA ASP A 672 3.79 3.68 -10.28
C ASP A 672 4.08 4.94 -9.47
N TRP A 673 5.33 5.30 -9.40
CA TRP A 673 5.76 6.57 -8.86
C TRP A 673 5.27 7.70 -9.76
N GLU A 674 4.62 8.69 -9.18
CA GLU A 674 4.14 9.90 -9.85
C GLU A 674 4.87 11.12 -9.29
N LEU A 675 5.16 12.10 -10.12
CA LEU A 675 5.80 13.34 -9.69
C LEU A 675 4.76 14.36 -9.19
N TYR A 676 4.95 14.84 -7.98
CA TYR A 676 4.14 15.87 -7.32
C TYR A 676 4.91 17.18 -7.20
N VAL A 677 4.16 18.27 -7.19
CA VAL A 677 4.65 19.59 -6.83
C VAL A 677 3.77 20.15 -5.71
N ARG A 678 4.41 20.65 -4.65
CA ARG A 678 3.75 21.33 -3.54
C ARG A 678 4.20 22.78 -3.50
N ASP A 679 3.23 23.69 -3.51
CA ASP A 679 3.45 25.09 -3.23
C ASP A 679 3.57 25.27 -1.70
N LEU A 680 4.73 25.75 -1.23
CA LEU A 680 5.02 25.84 0.19
C LEU A 680 4.32 27.05 0.86
N VAL A 681 3.87 28.02 0.07
CA VAL A 681 3.12 29.18 0.58
C VAL A 681 1.65 28.85 0.77
N THR A 682 1.04 28.21 -0.24
CA THR A 682 -0.38 27.88 -0.23
C THR A 682 -0.68 26.50 0.37
N GLY A 683 0.33 25.65 0.50
CA GLY A 683 0.21 24.28 0.98
C GLY A 683 -0.44 23.32 -0.02
N LYS A 684 -0.73 23.75 -1.25
CA LYS A 684 -1.40 22.94 -2.28
C LYS A 684 -0.42 21.99 -2.93
N SER A 685 -0.76 20.68 -2.98
CA SER A 685 -0.03 19.66 -3.74
C SER A 685 -0.79 19.26 -4.99
N GLU A 686 -0.07 19.06 -6.09
CA GLU A 686 -0.65 18.63 -7.37
C GLU A 686 0.31 17.68 -8.10
N ARG A 687 -0.25 16.78 -8.93
CA ARG A 687 0.55 15.94 -9.83
C ARG A 687 1.12 16.80 -10.96
N MET A 688 2.42 16.71 -11.20
CA MET A 688 3.09 17.49 -12.22
C MET A 688 2.93 16.89 -13.62
N VAL A 689 3.09 15.58 -13.76
CA VAL A 689 2.99 14.85 -15.03
C VAL A 689 1.98 13.70 -14.90
N PRO A 690 0.66 14.00 -14.85
CA PRO A 690 -0.36 12.98 -14.63
C PRO A 690 -0.36 11.91 -15.73
N GLY A 691 -0.41 10.63 -15.32
CA GLY A 691 -0.46 9.50 -16.26
C GLY A 691 0.89 8.98 -16.72
N TYR A 692 2.00 9.52 -16.19
CA TYR A 692 3.34 9.02 -16.42
C TYR A 692 3.90 8.39 -15.16
N ALA A 693 4.48 7.20 -15.29
CA ALA A 693 5.32 6.60 -14.27
C ALA A 693 6.68 7.27 -14.30
N VAL A 694 7.15 7.79 -13.17
CA VAL A 694 8.40 8.55 -13.07
C VAL A 694 9.40 7.72 -12.27
N ASP A 695 10.57 7.47 -12.85
CA ASP A 695 11.67 6.77 -12.18
C ASP A 695 12.66 7.75 -11.54
N SER A 696 13.05 8.79 -12.28
CA SER A 696 13.85 9.91 -11.80
C SER A 696 13.45 11.20 -12.49
N TYR A 697 13.73 12.35 -11.89
CA TYR A 697 13.31 13.64 -12.45
C TYR A 697 14.29 14.78 -12.15
N SER A 698 14.19 15.84 -12.93
CA SER A 698 14.83 17.13 -12.69
C SER A 698 13.95 18.25 -13.24
N VAL A 699 13.95 19.41 -12.57
CA VAL A 699 13.24 20.61 -13.01
C VAL A 699 14.27 21.65 -13.46
N SER A 700 14.00 22.34 -14.60
CA SER A 700 14.88 23.35 -15.13
C SER A 700 15.08 24.50 -14.14
N HIS A 701 16.22 25.20 -14.23
CA HIS A 701 16.60 26.29 -13.33
C HIS A 701 15.58 27.44 -13.30
N ASP A 702 14.91 27.68 -14.42
CA ASP A 702 13.85 28.69 -14.55
C ASP A 702 12.46 28.17 -14.18
N GLY A 703 12.37 26.90 -13.74
CA GLY A 703 11.13 26.25 -13.31
C GLY A 703 10.12 25.95 -14.44
N LYS A 704 10.49 26.09 -15.72
CA LYS A 704 9.52 25.97 -16.84
C LYS A 704 9.44 24.58 -17.46
N LEU A 705 10.51 23.79 -17.36
CA LEU A 705 10.58 22.45 -17.93
C LEU A 705 10.81 21.43 -16.82
N VAL A 706 10.28 20.23 -17.02
CA VAL A 706 10.60 19.03 -16.25
C VAL A 706 11.12 17.97 -17.20
N ALA A 707 12.25 17.36 -16.85
CA ALA A 707 12.79 16.17 -17.48
C ALA A 707 12.60 15.00 -16.51
N PHE A 708 12.18 13.86 -17.00
CA PHE A 708 12.02 12.65 -16.18
C PHE A 708 12.32 11.40 -17.00
N SER A 709 12.76 10.35 -16.33
CA SER A 709 12.88 9.03 -16.93
C SER A 709 11.66 8.17 -16.68
N GLN A 710 11.34 7.33 -17.64
CA GLN A 710 10.31 6.30 -17.57
C GLN A 710 10.86 4.99 -18.09
N ILE A 711 10.55 3.88 -17.39
CA ILE A 711 10.95 2.53 -17.77
C ILE A 711 9.82 1.89 -18.57
N ASP A 712 10.12 1.32 -19.73
CA ASP A 712 9.16 0.60 -20.56
C ASP A 712 8.99 -0.88 -20.12
N ALA A 713 8.04 -1.58 -20.75
CA ALA A 713 7.77 -2.99 -20.48
C ALA A 713 8.94 -3.94 -20.82
N ASN A 714 9.94 -3.48 -21.59
CA ASN A 714 11.15 -4.23 -21.93
C ASN A 714 12.34 -3.86 -21.04
N ASN A 715 12.09 -3.11 -19.97
CA ASN A 715 13.09 -2.64 -19.03
C ASN A 715 14.10 -1.65 -19.63
N HIS A 716 13.71 -0.89 -20.66
CA HIS A 716 14.49 0.20 -21.19
C HIS A 716 14.00 1.52 -20.62
N SER A 717 14.93 2.35 -20.17
CA SER A 717 14.63 3.70 -19.68
C SER A 717 14.71 4.71 -20.81
N ALA A 718 13.79 5.66 -20.82
CA ALA A 718 13.77 6.77 -21.78
C ALA A 718 13.48 8.08 -21.09
N ILE A 719 14.11 9.17 -21.55
CA ILE A 719 13.91 10.51 -21.00
C ILE A 719 12.77 11.21 -21.74
N TRP A 720 11.89 11.81 -20.95
CA TRP A 720 10.78 12.65 -21.38
C TRP A 720 11.00 14.08 -20.90
N VAL A 721 10.62 15.06 -21.71
CA VAL A 721 10.67 16.48 -21.36
C VAL A 721 9.32 17.13 -21.61
N GLY A 722 8.82 17.90 -20.66
CA GLY A 722 7.57 18.62 -20.77
C GLY A 722 7.57 19.94 -20.01
N PRO A 723 6.59 20.85 -20.28
CA PRO A 723 6.44 22.07 -19.53
C PRO A 723 5.81 21.80 -18.16
N THR A 724 6.30 22.49 -17.14
CA THR A 724 5.73 22.47 -15.79
C THR A 724 4.32 23.07 -15.73
N SER A 725 3.97 23.91 -16.71
CA SER A 725 2.64 24.52 -16.84
C SER A 725 1.51 23.55 -17.20
N ARG A 726 1.83 22.30 -17.57
CA ARG A 726 0.86 21.25 -17.99
C ARG A 726 0.02 21.59 -19.22
N LEU A 727 0.37 22.64 -19.95
CA LEU A 727 -0.35 23.06 -21.16
C LEU A 727 -0.13 22.12 -22.35
N LEU A 728 0.99 21.39 -22.33
CA LEU A 728 1.38 20.43 -23.37
C LEU A 728 1.83 19.12 -22.68
N SER A 729 1.58 18.00 -23.33
CA SER A 729 2.07 16.71 -22.90
C SER A 729 3.60 16.63 -23.02
N PRO A 730 4.29 15.93 -22.10
CA PRO A 730 5.70 15.63 -22.24
C PRO A 730 6.00 14.87 -23.55
N VAL A 731 7.18 15.12 -24.10
CA VAL A 731 7.67 14.48 -25.33
C VAL A 731 8.84 13.59 -24.99
N GLN A 732 8.81 12.34 -25.47
CA GLN A 732 9.95 11.45 -25.34
C GLN A 732 11.10 11.95 -26.24
N ILE A 733 12.26 12.11 -25.63
CA ILE A 733 13.47 12.43 -26.37
C ILE A 733 14.04 11.12 -26.89
N ALA A 734 14.10 10.96 -28.21
CA ALA A 734 14.50 9.72 -28.87
C ALA A 734 15.89 9.27 -28.41
N SER A 735 16.01 8.00 -27.99
CA SER A 735 17.25 7.34 -27.66
C SER A 735 17.25 5.91 -28.19
N SER A 736 18.40 5.45 -28.67
CA SER A 736 18.65 4.05 -29.03
C SER A 736 19.24 3.25 -27.88
N ALA A 737 19.59 3.93 -26.79
CA ALA A 737 20.18 3.38 -25.56
C ALA A 737 19.19 3.55 -24.39
N SER A 738 19.45 2.89 -23.28
CA SER A 738 18.70 3.12 -22.03
C SER A 738 19.26 4.40 -21.35
N ASP A 739 18.45 5.44 -21.29
CA ASP A 739 18.81 6.77 -20.76
C ASP A 739 17.97 7.07 -19.51
N ASP A 740 18.63 7.46 -18.41
CA ASP A 740 18.00 7.76 -17.13
C ASP A 740 18.71 8.89 -16.36
N HIS A 741 18.22 9.23 -15.16
CA HIS A 741 18.78 10.23 -14.25
C HIS A 741 19.03 11.60 -14.92
N PRO A 742 18.00 12.22 -15.56
CA PRO A 742 18.17 13.53 -16.16
C PRO A 742 18.45 14.61 -15.11
N SER A 743 19.36 15.51 -15.38
CA SER A 743 19.69 16.67 -14.55
C SER A 743 19.89 17.91 -15.42
N PHE A 744 19.07 18.95 -15.20
CA PHE A 744 19.23 20.21 -15.93
C PHE A 744 20.50 20.95 -15.51
N LEU A 745 21.20 21.45 -16.49
CA LEU A 745 22.28 22.41 -16.34
C LEU A 745 21.72 23.86 -16.31
N PRO A 746 22.47 24.84 -15.73
CA PRO A 746 22.05 26.25 -15.72
C PRO A 746 21.83 26.86 -17.12
N ASP A 747 22.49 26.35 -18.14
CA ASP A 747 22.31 26.78 -19.54
C ASP A 747 21.12 26.13 -20.24
N GLY A 748 20.37 25.28 -19.54
CA GLY A 748 19.18 24.61 -20.04
C GLY A 748 19.42 23.28 -20.73
N ASP A 749 20.66 22.84 -20.97
CA ASP A 749 20.95 21.49 -21.43
C ASP A 749 20.69 20.46 -20.34
N ILE A 750 20.58 19.18 -20.69
CA ILE A 750 20.34 18.07 -19.81
C ILE A 750 21.57 17.17 -19.78
N LEU A 751 22.12 16.91 -18.57
CA LEU A 751 23.02 15.80 -18.31
C LEU A 751 22.19 14.59 -17.93
N PHE A 752 22.64 13.39 -18.32
CA PHE A 752 21.93 12.14 -18.01
C PHE A 752 22.89 10.95 -18.08
N ARG A 753 22.51 9.85 -17.45
CA ARG A 753 23.21 8.59 -17.60
C ARG A 753 22.66 7.86 -18.83
N SER A 754 23.55 7.37 -19.70
CA SER A 754 23.23 6.53 -20.84
C SER A 754 23.95 5.19 -20.71
N ILE A 755 23.22 4.08 -20.81
CA ILE A 755 23.75 2.72 -20.68
C ILE A 755 24.05 2.16 -22.07
N GLU A 756 25.32 1.91 -22.34
CA GLU A 756 25.83 1.33 -23.57
C GLU A 756 26.46 -0.03 -23.27
N ASN A 757 25.93 -1.11 -23.84
CA ASN A 757 26.43 -2.48 -23.62
C ASN A 757 26.56 -2.83 -22.12
N GLY A 758 25.60 -2.41 -21.31
CA GLY A 758 25.59 -2.63 -19.86
C GLY A 758 26.50 -1.72 -19.03
N THR A 759 27.11 -0.70 -19.64
CA THR A 759 28.00 0.26 -18.97
C THR A 759 27.42 1.64 -19.05
N GLY A 760 27.32 2.37 -17.92
CA GLY A 760 26.80 3.73 -17.84
C GLY A 760 27.87 4.78 -18.17
N TYR A 761 27.45 5.86 -18.80
CA TYR A 761 28.29 7.02 -19.14
C TYR A 761 27.51 8.31 -18.97
N ILE A 762 28.19 9.43 -18.69
CA ILE A 762 27.56 10.76 -18.63
C ILE A 762 27.43 11.31 -20.04
N TYR A 763 26.20 11.62 -20.42
CA TYR A 763 25.86 12.29 -21.69
C TYR A 763 25.24 13.65 -21.42
N ARG A 764 25.31 14.53 -22.44
CA ARG A 764 24.68 15.85 -22.48
C ARG A 764 23.89 15.99 -23.77
N MET A 765 22.71 16.62 -23.71
CA MET A 765 21.85 16.96 -24.83
C MET A 765 21.04 18.22 -24.55
N LYS A 766 20.43 18.79 -25.59
CA LYS A 766 19.42 19.84 -25.43
C LYS A 766 18.06 19.24 -25.02
N PRO A 767 17.13 20.05 -24.46
CA PRO A 767 15.79 19.59 -24.09
C PRO A 767 14.95 19.05 -25.26
N ASP A 768 15.30 19.35 -26.50
CA ASP A 768 14.70 18.82 -27.72
C ASP A 768 15.33 17.49 -28.19
N GLY A 769 16.28 16.94 -27.43
CA GLY A 769 17.05 15.75 -27.80
C GLY A 769 18.21 15.97 -28.73
N SER A 770 18.40 17.19 -29.30
CA SER A 770 19.49 17.50 -30.22
C SER A 770 20.84 17.65 -29.49
N ASN A 771 21.93 17.57 -30.23
CA ASN A 771 23.31 17.74 -29.75
C ASN A 771 23.71 16.71 -28.65
N ARG A 772 23.19 15.50 -28.74
CA ARG A 772 23.54 14.40 -27.83
C ARG A 772 25.00 14.00 -27.98
N ARG A 773 25.74 14.06 -26.87
CA ARG A 773 27.18 13.74 -26.87
C ARG A 773 27.63 13.20 -25.51
N LYS A 774 28.62 12.35 -25.52
CA LYS A 774 29.30 11.86 -24.31
C LYS A 774 30.12 12.98 -23.69
N VAL A 775 30.03 13.20 -22.39
CA VAL A 775 30.74 14.31 -21.68
C VAL A 775 32.10 13.84 -21.17
N VAL A 776 32.16 12.65 -20.56
CA VAL A 776 33.39 12.06 -20.05
C VAL A 776 33.56 10.63 -20.56
N PRO A 777 34.80 10.17 -20.82
CA PRO A 777 35.07 8.83 -21.32
C PRO A 777 34.91 7.76 -20.20
N SER A 778 35.05 8.17 -18.95
CA SER A 778 34.96 7.24 -17.79
C SER A 778 33.57 6.66 -17.66
N SER A 779 33.52 5.38 -17.32
CA SER A 779 32.25 4.71 -16.99
C SER A 779 31.79 5.11 -15.60
N ILE A 780 30.47 5.24 -15.43
CA ILE A 780 29.85 5.51 -14.15
C ILE A 780 28.87 4.41 -13.76
N PHE A 781 28.64 4.26 -12.46
CA PHE A 781 27.59 3.41 -11.91
C PHE A 781 26.28 4.19 -11.88
N ASP A 782 26.27 5.38 -11.28
CA ASP A 782 25.10 6.21 -11.15
C ASP A 782 25.44 7.70 -11.26
N LEU A 783 24.48 8.50 -11.73
CA LEU A 783 24.56 9.97 -11.79
C LEU A 783 23.67 10.54 -10.69
N HIS A 784 24.27 11.13 -9.65
CA HIS A 784 23.53 11.60 -8.48
C HIS A 784 22.99 13.02 -8.64
N SER A 785 23.85 13.98 -9.00
CA SER A 785 23.46 15.39 -9.08
C SER A 785 24.44 16.22 -9.90
N VAL A 786 24.01 17.44 -10.24
CA VAL A 786 24.83 18.44 -10.93
C VAL A 786 24.96 19.67 -10.04
N SER A 787 26.15 20.29 -10.01
CA SER A 787 26.34 21.52 -9.24
C SER A 787 25.46 22.65 -9.78
N PRO A 788 24.92 23.54 -8.93
CA PRO A 788 24.09 24.66 -9.36
C PRO A 788 24.76 25.62 -10.35
N ASP A 789 26.08 25.67 -10.37
CA ASP A 789 26.87 26.45 -11.33
C ASP A 789 27.15 25.69 -12.64
N GLY A 790 26.78 24.43 -12.73
CA GLY A 790 26.94 23.57 -13.91
C GLY A 790 28.37 23.12 -14.18
N ARG A 791 29.30 23.33 -13.26
CA ARG A 791 30.72 22.97 -13.47
C ARG A 791 31.00 21.48 -13.16
N TRP A 792 30.23 20.86 -12.23
CA TRP A 792 30.50 19.54 -11.71
C TRP A 792 29.27 18.64 -11.83
N ALA A 793 29.48 17.38 -12.16
CA ALA A 793 28.50 16.30 -12.04
C ALA A 793 29.01 15.31 -10.99
N ILE A 794 28.21 15.00 -9.97
CA ILE A 794 28.51 13.96 -9.02
C ILE A 794 27.98 12.63 -9.56
N ALA A 795 28.87 11.65 -9.66
CA ALA A 795 28.54 10.29 -10.04
C ALA A 795 29.36 9.29 -9.22
N SER A 796 28.86 8.06 -9.11
CA SER A 796 29.62 6.95 -8.56
C SER A 796 30.33 6.18 -9.67
N GLU A 797 31.56 5.74 -9.36
CA GLU A 797 32.39 4.93 -10.26
C GLU A 797 32.70 3.58 -9.61
N PRO A 798 32.57 2.46 -10.34
CA PRO A 798 33.00 1.16 -9.85
C PRO A 798 34.50 1.16 -9.62
N SER A 799 34.97 0.73 -8.47
CA SER A 799 36.38 0.65 -8.14
C SER A 799 36.79 -0.74 -7.66
N ILE A 800 38.00 -1.16 -8.07
CA ILE A 800 38.60 -2.41 -7.58
C ILE A 800 38.83 -2.36 -6.07
N GLU A 801 39.12 -1.17 -5.51
CA GLU A 801 39.30 -0.96 -4.08
C GLU A 801 37.96 -0.95 -3.31
N ALA A 802 36.83 -0.80 -4.02
CA ALA A 802 35.49 -0.68 -3.46
C ALA A 802 34.73 -2.00 -3.47
N VAL A 803 35.40 -3.17 -3.61
CA VAL A 803 34.73 -4.47 -3.70
C VAL A 803 33.72 -4.69 -2.55
N SER A 804 34.06 -4.31 -1.33
CA SER A 804 33.19 -4.51 -0.17
C SER A 804 32.20 -3.38 0.10
N ILE A 805 32.36 -2.21 -0.55
CA ILE A 805 31.55 -0.99 -0.33
C ILE A 805 30.81 -0.50 -1.59
N GLY A 806 31.03 -1.15 -2.72
CA GLY A 806 30.28 -0.97 -3.98
C GLY A 806 30.88 0.04 -4.94
N ALA A 807 30.88 1.33 -4.63
CA ALA A 807 31.36 2.39 -5.52
C ALA A 807 31.88 3.59 -4.73
N PHE A 808 32.78 4.35 -5.36
CA PHE A 808 33.27 5.63 -4.85
C PHE A 808 32.50 6.78 -5.50
N ALA A 809 32.29 7.88 -4.74
CA ALA A 809 31.69 9.08 -5.30
C ALA A 809 32.77 10.03 -5.83
N PHE A 810 32.55 10.51 -7.06
CA PHE A 810 33.44 11.43 -7.77
C PHE A 810 32.68 12.68 -8.22
N ALA A 811 33.39 13.81 -8.28
CA ALA A 811 32.95 14.99 -9.03
C ALA A 811 33.66 15.03 -10.39
N PHE A 812 32.90 14.91 -11.46
CA PHE A 812 33.36 14.97 -12.84
C PHE A 812 33.21 16.39 -13.37
N PRO A 813 34.28 17.03 -13.96
CA PRO A 813 34.10 18.33 -14.58
C PRO A 813 33.28 18.23 -15.86
N VAL A 814 32.16 18.96 -15.93
CA VAL A 814 31.26 18.97 -17.10
C VAL A 814 31.93 19.48 -18.37
N ALA A 815 32.96 20.31 -18.26
CA ALA A 815 33.79 20.78 -19.37
C ALA A 815 34.81 19.75 -19.83
N GLY A 816 34.95 18.60 -19.16
CA GLY A 816 36.01 17.62 -19.38
C GLY A 816 37.21 17.85 -18.45
N GLY A 817 37.98 16.82 -18.18
CA GLY A 817 39.13 16.84 -17.27
C GLY A 817 39.15 15.66 -16.31
N GLU A 818 40.11 15.62 -15.40
CA GLU A 818 40.27 14.56 -14.42
C GLU A 818 39.19 14.70 -13.32
N PRO A 819 38.51 13.59 -12.91
CA PRO A 819 37.57 13.60 -11.85
C PRO A 819 38.23 13.78 -10.48
N VAL A 820 37.50 14.38 -9.54
CA VAL A 820 37.94 14.55 -8.14
C VAL A 820 37.22 13.54 -7.26
N ILE A 821 37.97 12.77 -6.49
CA ILE A 821 37.40 11.80 -5.55
C ILE A 821 36.77 12.55 -4.38
N LEU A 822 35.47 12.40 -4.18
CA LEU A 822 34.76 12.94 -3.02
C LEU A 822 34.81 11.97 -1.86
N CYS A 823 34.44 10.70 -2.09
CA CYS A 823 34.42 9.67 -1.05
C CYS A 823 35.09 8.38 -1.56
N ARG A 824 35.83 7.71 -0.63
CA ARG A 824 36.33 6.34 -0.79
C ARG A 824 35.60 5.34 0.12
N THR A 825 34.43 5.67 0.52
CA THR A 825 33.48 4.84 1.26
C THR A 825 32.09 5.15 0.74
N TYR A 826 31.09 4.39 1.18
CA TYR A 826 29.72 4.72 0.85
C TYR A 826 29.39 6.13 1.35
N CYS A 827 28.95 7.00 0.44
CA CYS A 827 28.44 8.32 0.75
C CYS A 827 27.47 8.78 -0.35
N GLU A 828 26.55 9.66 0.01
CA GLU A 828 25.62 10.30 -0.92
C GLU A 828 25.82 11.81 -0.85
N PRO A 829 26.63 12.38 -1.77
CA PRO A 829 26.86 13.81 -1.82
C PRO A 829 25.73 14.53 -2.58
N LEU A 830 25.30 15.68 -2.05
CA LEU A 830 24.22 16.50 -2.59
C LEU A 830 24.59 17.98 -2.49
N TRP A 831 24.37 18.74 -3.57
CA TRP A 831 24.52 20.19 -3.55
C TRP A 831 23.34 20.87 -2.86
N ASP A 832 23.58 21.97 -2.10
CA ASP A 832 22.49 22.88 -1.78
C ASP A 832 22.05 23.66 -3.04
N ALA A 833 20.79 24.07 -3.08
CA ALA A 833 20.24 24.79 -4.23
C ALA A 833 20.97 26.13 -4.52
N GLY A 834 21.57 26.73 -3.50
CA GLY A 834 22.36 27.97 -3.63
C GLY A 834 23.78 27.76 -4.11
N GLY A 835 24.31 26.54 -4.13
CA GLY A 835 25.69 26.26 -4.55
C GLY A 835 26.76 26.75 -3.57
N HIS A 836 26.44 26.82 -2.27
CA HIS A 836 27.36 27.27 -1.22
C HIS A 836 27.94 26.11 -0.42
N SER A 837 27.26 24.97 -0.39
CA SER A 837 27.59 23.83 0.46
C SER A 837 27.39 22.50 -0.25
N LEU A 838 28.20 21.52 0.13
CA LEU A 838 27.99 20.11 -0.21
C LEU A 838 27.48 19.39 1.03
N PHE A 839 26.31 18.79 0.94
CA PHE A 839 25.73 17.89 1.92
C PHE A 839 26.21 16.48 1.62
N VAL A 840 26.76 15.79 2.60
CA VAL A 840 27.29 14.44 2.44
C VAL A 840 26.64 13.54 3.49
N PHE A 841 25.72 12.70 3.07
CA PHE A 841 25.28 11.60 3.90
C PHE A 841 26.36 10.53 3.91
N MET A 842 26.75 10.10 5.11
CA MET A 842 27.72 9.04 5.31
C MET A 842 27.32 8.25 6.55
N PRO A 843 26.87 6.97 6.39
CA PRO A 843 26.50 6.14 7.52
C PRO A 843 27.73 5.82 8.37
N ASP A 844 27.55 5.76 9.69
CA ASP A 844 28.58 5.27 10.59
C ASP A 844 28.69 3.75 10.51
N LEU A 845 29.62 3.28 9.68
CA LEU A 845 29.84 1.83 9.49
C LEU A 845 30.43 1.15 10.76
N ASN A 846 30.95 1.91 11.72
CA ASN A 846 31.46 1.40 12.99
C ASN A 846 30.40 1.40 14.10
N GLY A 847 29.26 2.02 13.85
CA GLY A 847 28.10 1.99 14.74
C GLY A 847 28.27 2.74 16.06
N GLN A 848 29.14 3.75 16.10
CA GLN A 848 29.38 4.59 17.27
C GLN A 848 28.51 5.83 17.35
N GLU A 849 27.94 6.25 16.22
CA GLU A 849 27.09 7.44 16.10
C GLU A 849 25.77 7.14 15.37
N ASP A 850 24.83 8.08 15.44
CA ASP A 850 23.56 8.00 14.72
C ASP A 850 23.80 7.91 13.20
N SER A 851 23.42 6.80 12.61
CA SER A 851 23.62 6.48 11.19
C SER A 851 22.80 7.34 10.22
N GLN A 852 21.91 8.22 10.71
CA GLN A 852 21.04 9.06 9.89
C GLN A 852 21.57 10.49 9.67
N ARG A 853 22.84 10.76 9.96
CA ARG A 853 23.40 12.11 9.88
C ARG A 853 23.91 12.46 8.50
N THR A 854 23.60 13.66 8.06
CA THR A 854 24.20 14.31 6.89
C THR A 854 25.19 15.38 7.37
N PHE A 855 26.34 15.48 6.74
CA PHE A 855 27.39 16.43 7.07
C PHE A 855 27.48 17.50 6.00
N VAL A 856 27.60 18.76 6.39
CA VAL A 856 27.61 19.91 5.50
C VAL A 856 29.01 20.51 5.42
N LEU A 857 29.56 20.53 4.22
CA LEU A 857 30.87 21.08 3.90
C LEU A 857 30.72 22.37 3.08
N PRO A 858 31.35 23.49 3.49
CA PRO A 858 31.34 24.70 2.70
C PRO A 858 32.16 24.52 1.42
N LEU A 859 31.71 25.09 0.32
CA LEU A 859 32.42 25.05 -0.96
C LEU A 859 33.52 26.12 -1.00
N ASP A 860 34.65 25.77 -1.60
CA ASP A 860 35.66 26.74 -2.00
C ASP A 860 35.19 27.49 -3.25
N SER A 861 35.14 28.82 -3.16
CA SER A 861 34.60 29.68 -4.25
C SER A 861 35.35 29.57 -5.56
N ALA A 862 36.64 29.21 -5.56
CA ALA A 862 37.46 29.09 -6.75
C ALA A 862 37.22 27.74 -7.46
N SER A 863 37.24 26.65 -6.75
CA SER A 863 37.04 25.29 -7.31
C SER A 863 35.57 24.90 -7.45
N GLY A 864 34.66 25.43 -6.59
CA GLY A 864 33.29 24.97 -6.49
C GLY A 864 33.15 23.60 -5.78
N LEU A 865 34.21 23.08 -5.21
CA LEU A 865 34.24 21.84 -4.42
C LEU A 865 34.66 22.13 -2.99
N PRO A 866 34.29 21.30 -2.02
CA PRO A 866 34.77 21.45 -0.65
C PRO A 866 36.25 21.11 -0.55
N ARG A 867 36.93 21.63 0.48
CA ARG A 867 38.30 21.24 0.81
C ARG A 867 38.31 19.86 1.42
N LEU A 868 38.69 18.86 0.66
CA LEU A 868 38.74 17.47 1.07
C LEU A 868 40.18 17.01 1.40
N PRO A 869 40.32 15.96 2.23
CA PRO A 869 41.60 15.28 2.39
C PRO A 869 42.11 14.74 1.04
N LYS A 870 43.45 14.59 0.93
CA LYS A 870 44.04 14.00 -0.27
C LYS A 870 43.51 12.58 -0.49
N GLY A 871 42.79 12.38 -1.61
CA GLY A 871 42.15 11.10 -1.97
C GLY A 871 40.73 10.92 -1.46
N GLY A 872 40.04 12.00 -1.04
CA GLY A 872 38.62 12.01 -0.64
C GLY A 872 38.38 11.57 0.80
N LEU A 873 37.09 11.59 1.18
CA LEU A 873 36.59 11.18 2.49
C LEU A 873 36.61 9.66 2.62
N ARG A 874 37.02 9.14 3.79
CA ARG A 874 37.08 7.71 4.09
C ARG A 874 36.27 7.31 5.32
N SER A 875 35.96 8.28 6.20
CA SER A 875 35.26 8.07 7.45
C SER A 875 34.59 9.37 7.93
N ILE A 876 33.74 9.25 8.95
CA ILE A 876 33.17 10.40 9.67
C ILE A 876 34.24 11.26 10.32
N GLU A 877 35.39 10.70 10.74
CA GLU A 877 36.51 11.44 11.31
C GLU A 877 37.09 12.43 10.29
N ASP A 878 37.14 12.09 9.00
CA ASP A 878 37.59 13.01 7.97
C ASP A 878 36.65 14.22 7.84
N LEU A 879 35.32 13.97 7.97
CA LEU A 879 34.31 15.03 8.00
C LEU A 879 34.43 15.95 9.20
N LYS A 880 34.69 15.37 10.40
CA LYS A 880 34.95 16.14 11.61
C LYS A 880 36.25 16.97 11.49
N ALA A 881 37.30 16.38 10.94
CA ALA A 881 38.56 17.09 10.64
C ALA A 881 38.38 18.23 9.65
N ALA A 882 37.47 18.07 8.69
CA ALA A 882 37.07 19.12 7.74
C ALA A 882 36.12 20.17 8.33
N ARG A 883 35.77 20.07 9.63
CA ARG A 883 34.83 20.93 10.36
C ARG A 883 33.45 20.97 9.74
N ALA A 884 32.98 19.83 9.21
CA ALA A 884 31.63 19.68 8.69
C ALA A 884 30.58 19.90 9.78
N ILE A 885 29.48 20.54 9.46
CA ILE A 885 28.33 20.73 10.34
C ILE A 885 27.43 19.50 10.21
N ALA A 886 27.12 18.82 11.31
CA ALA A 886 26.22 17.67 11.29
C ALA A 886 24.75 18.09 11.34
N VAL A 887 23.94 17.53 10.49
CA VAL A 887 22.46 17.64 10.44
C VAL A 887 21.88 16.27 10.82
N PRO A 888 20.91 16.19 11.76
CA PRO A 888 20.44 14.91 12.33
C PRO A 888 19.44 14.17 11.42
N ARG A 889 19.54 14.28 10.10
CA ARG A 889 18.66 13.63 9.13
C ARG A 889 19.44 13.21 7.88
N HIS A 890 18.92 12.22 7.17
CA HIS A 890 19.34 11.93 5.80
C HIS A 890 18.65 12.92 4.85
N VAL A 891 19.40 13.96 4.46
CA VAL A 891 18.87 15.08 3.65
C VAL A 891 18.76 14.66 2.19
N SER A 892 17.58 14.82 1.61
CA SER A 892 17.33 14.57 0.18
C SER A 892 17.41 15.84 -0.68
N SER A 893 17.22 17.05 -0.10
CA SER A 893 17.39 18.34 -0.77
C SER A 893 17.58 19.44 0.26
N ALA A 894 18.37 20.47 -0.05
CA ALA A 894 18.63 21.55 0.88
C ALA A 894 18.65 22.93 0.20
N LEU A 895 18.09 23.93 0.88
CA LEU A 895 18.28 25.35 0.60
C LEU A 895 19.38 25.94 1.47
N SER A 896 19.57 25.41 2.67
CA SER A 896 20.58 25.79 3.63
C SER A 896 20.71 24.73 4.73
N THR A 897 21.65 24.91 5.67
CA THR A 897 21.81 24.05 6.85
C THR A 897 20.61 24.07 7.81
N SER A 898 19.75 25.09 7.73
CA SER A 898 18.56 25.26 8.56
C SER A 898 17.25 25.14 7.77
N ASN A 899 17.31 24.85 6.48
CA ASN A 899 16.14 24.64 5.65
C ASN A 899 16.44 23.53 4.63
N TYR A 900 15.94 22.33 4.93
CA TYR A 900 16.18 21.12 4.14
C TYR A 900 15.00 20.18 4.16
N ALA A 901 14.87 19.37 3.11
CA ALA A 901 13.90 18.31 2.99
C ALA A 901 14.56 16.94 3.25
N TYR A 902 13.81 16.02 3.83
CA TYR A 902 14.24 14.66 4.09
C TYR A 902 13.06 13.69 3.97
N VAL A 903 13.37 12.43 3.78
CA VAL A 903 12.37 11.35 3.77
C VAL A 903 12.37 10.66 5.13
N GLN A 904 11.22 10.61 5.76
CA GLN A 904 11.02 9.82 6.97
C GLN A 904 10.38 8.49 6.61
N ARG A 905 11.09 7.40 6.89
CA ARG A 905 10.59 6.03 6.76
C ARG A 905 10.08 5.54 8.12
N THR A 906 8.92 4.93 8.13
CA THR A 906 8.34 4.30 9.31
C THR A 906 7.90 2.90 8.94
N THR A 907 8.62 1.91 9.42
CA THR A 907 8.31 0.50 9.20
C THR A 907 7.69 -0.09 10.47
N ARG A 908 6.57 -0.79 10.32
CA ARG A 908 5.89 -1.48 11.42
C ARG A 908 5.56 -2.87 10.97
N ARG A 909 6.34 -3.84 11.40
CA ARG A 909 6.21 -5.23 11.01
C ARG A 909 6.32 -6.15 12.22
N ASN A 910 5.54 -7.21 12.22
CA ASN A 910 5.64 -8.28 13.20
C ASN A 910 5.69 -9.64 12.51
N LEU A 911 6.18 -10.65 13.21
CA LEU A 911 6.31 -12.00 12.67
C LEU A 911 5.03 -12.79 12.91
N TYR A 912 4.59 -13.47 11.87
CA TYR A 912 3.40 -14.31 11.88
C TYR A 912 3.73 -15.71 11.39
N ARG A 913 3.16 -16.72 12.04
CA ARG A 913 3.14 -18.08 11.54
C ARG A 913 1.88 -18.27 10.69
N ILE A 914 2.06 -18.70 9.46
CA ILE A 914 0.99 -18.93 8.49
C ILE A 914 0.93 -20.43 8.19
N PRO A 915 -0.21 -21.10 8.39
CA PRO A 915 -0.38 -22.51 8.06
C PRO A 915 -0.32 -22.70 6.53
N ILE A 916 0.15 -23.88 6.12
CA ILE A 916 0.19 -24.37 4.74
C ILE A 916 -0.85 -25.48 4.63
N ASP A 917 -1.92 -25.25 3.86
CA ASP A 917 -2.95 -26.24 3.56
C ASP A 917 -2.50 -27.21 2.45
#